data_5837683772c3f61ae00cb78abde62f35
#
_entry.id   5837683772c3f61ae00cb78abde62f35
#
_cell.length_a   1.000
_cell.length_b   1.000
_cell.length_c   1.000
_cell.angle_alpha   90.00
_cell.angle_beta   90.00
_cell.angle_gamma   90.00
#
_symmetry.space_group_name_H-M   'P 1'
#
loop_
_entity.id
_entity.type
_entity.pdbx_description
1 polymer ?
#
loop_
_entity_poly.entity_id
_entity_poly.type
_entity_poly.pdbx_seq_one_letter_code
_entity_poly.pdbx_strand_id
1 'polypeptide(L)'
;MEWWSMTPTEVLKKLRTEERTGLSENEAKKRLETDGRNRTEQGEGKKGFRRRFLAQFNDFMILLLIGAAVASVAISYWNGEKDFLDAAIILAIVVLNAFLGVLQESRAEKALEALKALSAPKASVLRGGEEKEIPAEEVVQGDILLLAAGDYICADGRILENQGLKTEESAITGEALAIEKEEGVLAEKTLPSDRKNMVLAGSYVLAGRGTVAVTATGMATEIGKIAALLAEQEERETPLQKKLGETGRLLGMGALIICGIIFGMGLLRRQPPFPMFMTSVSLAVAAIPEGLPAIVTIVLAIGMQRMARKNTIIRRLPAVETLGSAEVICSDKTGTLTQNRMKVTRLAAIGKGLEQDEEKRRFILTLFTLCNDVKRQGTKIIGEPTEKALAEAAEEGGVSLKGLWEEMPRIGEVPFSSERKLMTTVHPSGGKWISVTKGAPDVLLEKCTRCLDGGRQAVFDGRRKSEARLKNGEMAANALRVVAVAFREWDEEPLFFTAAELERNLVFAGMAGMMDPPRPEAQTAVEICQKAGIRPVMITGDHALTAQAIAAELGIYRAGDTVLTGQELEQMSDEALEQAAEDCTVFARVSPAHKVRIVKAFQKEGRVVAMTGDGVNDAPALKAADIGCAMGKNGTEVAKGAADMILMDDNFATI
;
A
#
# COMPACT_ATOMS: atom_id res chain seq x y z
N MET A 1 26.86 -22.27 -2.14
CA MET A 1 27.58 -21.64 -3.28
C MET A 1 27.64 -20.13 -3.02
N GLU A 2 28.76 -19.52 -3.28
CA GLU A 2 29.04 -18.12 -2.98
C GLU A 2 28.82 -17.27 -4.25
N TRP A 3 27.56 -17.01 -4.57
CA TRP A 3 27.16 -16.33 -5.79
C TRP A 3 27.71 -14.89 -5.90
N TRP A 4 27.96 -14.23 -4.76
CA TRP A 4 28.50 -12.87 -4.68
C TRP A 4 29.99 -12.79 -5.06
N SER A 5 30.70 -13.90 -5.02
CA SER A 5 32.13 -13.98 -5.42
C SER A 5 32.31 -14.32 -6.89
N MET A 6 31.23 -14.49 -7.66
CA MET A 6 31.24 -14.84 -9.07
C MET A 6 30.90 -13.64 -9.96
N THR A 7 31.44 -13.66 -11.19
CA THR A 7 31.05 -12.72 -12.22
C THR A 7 29.61 -13.01 -12.71
N PRO A 8 28.86 -12.02 -13.24
CA PRO A 8 27.51 -12.24 -13.80
C PRO A 8 27.48 -13.40 -14.83
N THR A 9 28.47 -13.48 -15.70
CA THR A 9 28.57 -14.51 -16.74
C THR A 9 28.76 -15.93 -16.14
N GLU A 10 29.55 -16.08 -15.08
CA GLU A 10 29.70 -17.35 -14.37
C GLU A 10 28.43 -17.80 -13.69
N VAL A 11 27.70 -16.84 -13.08
CA VAL A 11 26.41 -17.09 -12.45
C VAL A 11 25.39 -17.58 -13.47
N LEU A 12 25.24 -16.88 -14.60
CA LEU A 12 24.29 -17.26 -15.66
C LEU A 12 24.63 -18.67 -16.22
N LYS A 13 25.93 -18.97 -16.44
CA LYS A 13 26.38 -20.29 -16.90
C LYS A 13 26.01 -21.39 -15.90
N LYS A 14 26.22 -21.17 -14.59
CA LYS A 14 25.85 -22.14 -13.55
C LYS A 14 24.37 -22.34 -13.42
N LEU A 15 23.58 -21.26 -13.53
CA LEU A 15 22.13 -21.28 -13.48
C LEU A 15 21.51 -21.84 -14.78
N ARG A 16 22.30 -22.01 -15.84
CA ARG A 16 21.83 -22.42 -17.19
C ARG A 16 20.71 -21.50 -17.69
N THR A 17 20.95 -20.20 -17.59
CA THR A 17 20.01 -19.15 -17.97
C THR A 17 20.72 -18.13 -18.85
N GLU A 18 20.00 -17.57 -19.81
CA GLU A 18 20.51 -16.51 -20.69
C GLU A 18 19.97 -15.16 -20.23
N GLU A 19 20.81 -14.13 -20.22
CA GLU A 19 20.47 -12.80 -19.74
C GLU A 19 19.33 -12.16 -20.52
N ARG A 20 19.33 -12.29 -21.86
CA ARG A 20 18.37 -11.64 -22.76
C ARG A 20 17.06 -12.40 -22.95
N THR A 21 17.05 -13.68 -22.76
CA THR A 21 15.86 -14.51 -23.00
C THR A 21 15.29 -15.11 -21.72
N GLY A 22 16.07 -15.16 -20.64
CA GLY A 22 15.69 -15.84 -19.41
C GLY A 22 15.50 -17.35 -19.60
N LEU A 23 14.79 -17.97 -18.68
CA LEU A 23 14.40 -19.38 -18.77
C LEU A 23 13.25 -19.56 -19.79
N SER A 24 13.21 -20.74 -20.44
CA SER A 24 12.00 -21.14 -21.16
C SER A 24 10.89 -21.52 -20.17
N GLU A 25 9.62 -21.36 -20.59
CA GLU A 25 8.46 -21.74 -19.76
C GLU A 25 8.48 -23.21 -19.31
N ASN A 26 8.92 -24.09 -20.19
CA ASN A 26 9.01 -25.53 -19.89
C ASN A 26 10.08 -25.81 -18.83
N GLU A 27 11.22 -25.13 -18.90
CA GLU A 27 12.29 -25.30 -17.92
C GLU A 27 11.88 -24.68 -16.57
N ALA A 28 11.24 -23.51 -16.54
CA ALA A 28 10.72 -22.89 -15.34
C ALA A 28 9.69 -23.79 -14.66
N LYS A 29 8.75 -24.38 -15.42
CA LYS A 29 7.76 -25.32 -14.89
C LYS A 29 8.40 -26.57 -14.31
N LYS A 30 9.40 -27.13 -15.00
CA LYS A 30 10.13 -28.30 -14.52
C LYS A 30 10.87 -28.00 -13.20
N ARG A 31 11.52 -26.83 -13.07
CA ARG A 31 12.16 -26.40 -11.82
C ARG A 31 11.16 -26.21 -10.71
N LEU A 32 9.99 -25.60 -11.00
CA LEU A 32 8.92 -25.43 -10.04
C LEU A 32 8.37 -26.76 -9.50
N GLU A 33 8.31 -27.80 -10.36
CA GLU A 33 7.90 -29.16 -9.95
C GLU A 33 8.99 -29.88 -9.14
N THR A 34 10.27 -29.61 -9.41
CA THR A 34 11.40 -30.25 -8.75
C THR A 34 11.78 -29.60 -7.43
N ASP A 35 11.89 -28.25 -7.43
CA ASP A 35 12.41 -27.47 -6.31
C ASP A 35 11.27 -26.97 -5.39
N GLY A 36 10.01 -27.05 -5.86
CA GLY A 36 8.85 -26.58 -5.14
C GLY A 36 8.59 -25.09 -5.32
N ARG A 37 7.54 -24.58 -4.68
CA ARG A 37 7.16 -23.17 -4.72
C ARG A 37 8.08 -22.30 -3.85
N ASN A 38 8.33 -21.08 -4.29
CA ASN A 38 9.09 -20.08 -3.54
C ASN A 38 8.29 -19.58 -2.32
N ARG A 39 8.38 -20.31 -1.21
CA ARG A 39 7.74 -20.00 0.06
C ARG A 39 8.75 -20.11 1.20
N THR A 40 8.82 -19.11 2.05
CA THR A 40 9.68 -19.06 3.25
C THR A 40 9.02 -19.70 4.47
N GLU A 41 7.72 -19.91 4.44
CA GLU A 41 7.07 -20.80 5.39
C GLU A 41 7.40 -22.23 4.97
N GLN A 42 8.11 -22.99 5.81
CA GLN A 42 7.81 -24.41 5.84
C GLN A 42 6.31 -24.43 6.07
N GLY A 43 5.54 -24.70 5.03
CA GLY A 43 4.17 -25.06 5.25
C GLY A 43 4.28 -26.14 6.33
N GLU A 44 3.94 -25.81 7.58
CA GLU A 44 3.74 -26.85 8.58
C GLU A 44 2.87 -27.83 7.85
N GLY A 45 3.47 -28.96 7.46
CA GLY A 45 2.76 -29.96 6.69
C GLY A 45 1.51 -30.18 7.51
N LYS A 46 0.36 -29.74 6.99
CA LYS A 46 -0.96 -29.58 7.66
C LYS A 46 -0.95 -30.50 8.84
N LYS A 47 -0.88 -29.98 10.08
CA LYS A 47 -0.79 -30.81 11.28
C LYS A 47 -1.87 -31.83 11.08
N GLY A 48 -1.54 -33.08 10.78
CA GLY A 48 -2.48 -34.06 10.29
C GLY A 48 -3.62 -34.12 11.28
N PHE A 49 -4.85 -34.37 10.86
CA PHE A 49 -6.04 -34.43 11.69
C PHE A 49 -5.77 -35.16 13.05
N ARG A 50 -4.99 -36.23 13.03
CA ARG A 50 -4.58 -36.97 14.23
C ARG A 50 -3.79 -36.12 15.23
N ARG A 51 -2.83 -35.28 14.76
CA ARG A 51 -1.99 -34.46 15.64
C ARG A 51 -2.82 -33.32 16.25
N ARG A 52 -3.71 -32.69 15.47
CA ARG A 52 -4.65 -31.69 15.96
C ARG A 52 -5.64 -32.26 16.95
N PHE A 53 -6.18 -33.43 16.65
CA PHE A 53 -7.09 -34.12 17.54
C PHE A 53 -6.44 -34.47 18.89
N LEU A 54 -5.21 -34.97 18.89
CA LEU A 54 -4.46 -35.24 20.11
C LEU A 54 -4.05 -33.93 20.84
N ALA A 55 -3.80 -32.83 20.14
CA ALA A 55 -3.48 -31.55 20.75
C ALA A 55 -4.66 -30.99 21.58
N GLN A 56 -5.90 -31.27 21.16
CA GLN A 56 -7.09 -30.87 21.93
C GLN A 56 -7.12 -31.50 23.34
N PHE A 57 -6.53 -32.70 23.53
CA PHE A 57 -6.45 -33.34 24.84
C PHE A 57 -5.46 -32.68 25.81
N ASN A 58 -4.68 -31.71 25.38
CA ASN A 58 -3.78 -30.95 26.26
C ASN A 58 -4.48 -29.75 26.94
N ASP A 59 -5.78 -29.58 26.72
CA ASP A 59 -6.58 -28.59 27.42
C ASP A 59 -6.81 -28.97 28.87
N PHE A 60 -6.63 -28.00 29.79
CA PHE A 60 -6.79 -28.23 31.25
C PHE A 60 -8.16 -28.84 31.60
N MET A 61 -9.20 -28.40 30.89
CA MET A 61 -10.56 -28.84 31.17
C MET A 61 -10.80 -30.28 30.71
N ILE A 62 -10.27 -30.64 29.55
CA ILE A 62 -10.34 -32.00 29.02
C ILE A 62 -9.56 -32.96 29.94
N LEU A 63 -8.40 -32.53 30.45
CA LEU A 63 -7.64 -33.30 31.43
C LEU A 63 -8.43 -33.51 32.74
N LEU A 64 -9.15 -32.49 33.19
CA LEU A 64 -10.02 -32.60 34.38
C LEU A 64 -11.17 -33.61 34.17
N LEU A 65 -11.79 -33.59 32.98
CA LEU A 65 -12.83 -34.57 32.59
C LEU A 65 -12.29 -35.99 32.52
N ILE A 66 -11.12 -36.17 31.93
CA ILE A 66 -10.45 -37.47 31.87
C ILE A 66 -10.15 -37.96 33.30
N GLY A 67 -9.67 -37.06 34.16
CA GLY A 67 -9.43 -37.34 35.56
C GLY A 67 -10.71 -37.80 36.29
N ALA A 68 -11.83 -37.13 36.05
CA ALA A 68 -13.13 -37.49 36.59
C ALA A 68 -13.64 -38.87 36.07
N ALA A 69 -13.46 -39.13 34.77
CA ALA A 69 -13.80 -40.41 34.18
C ALA A 69 -12.96 -41.56 34.78
N VAL A 70 -11.66 -41.35 34.97
CA VAL A 70 -10.78 -42.34 35.63
C VAL A 70 -11.18 -42.55 37.08
N ALA A 71 -11.50 -41.49 37.82
CA ALA A 71 -12.00 -41.60 39.18
C ALA A 71 -13.31 -42.36 39.27
N SER A 72 -14.24 -42.11 38.33
CA SER A 72 -15.51 -42.84 38.23
C SER A 72 -15.28 -44.35 38.04
N VAL A 73 -14.41 -44.72 37.09
CA VAL A 73 -14.05 -46.13 36.85
C VAL A 73 -13.43 -46.77 38.11
N ALA A 74 -12.48 -46.06 38.74
CA ALA A 74 -11.79 -46.59 39.92
C ALA A 74 -12.73 -46.85 41.10
N ILE A 75 -13.69 -45.94 41.32
CA ILE A 75 -14.66 -46.06 42.40
C ILE A 75 -15.71 -47.12 42.10
N SER A 76 -16.23 -47.23 40.88
CA SER A 76 -17.14 -48.30 40.46
C SER A 76 -16.48 -49.65 40.61
N TYR A 77 -15.20 -49.77 40.29
CA TYR A 77 -14.42 -50.99 40.50
C TYR A 77 -14.25 -51.32 41.99
N TRP A 78 -13.99 -50.36 42.88
CA TRP A 78 -13.79 -50.51 44.29
C TRP A 78 -15.08 -50.91 45.01
N ASN A 79 -16.22 -50.35 44.57
CA ASN A 79 -17.53 -50.68 45.15
C ASN A 79 -18.11 -51.99 44.65
N GLY A 80 -17.43 -52.66 43.70
CA GLY A 80 -17.92 -53.90 43.12
C GLY A 80 -19.11 -53.74 42.14
N GLU A 81 -19.48 -52.51 41.84
CA GLU A 81 -20.49 -52.19 40.86
C GLU A 81 -19.82 -52.12 39.48
N LYS A 82 -20.32 -52.89 38.50
CA LYS A 82 -19.81 -52.90 37.13
C LYS A 82 -20.53 -51.83 36.26
N ASP A 83 -20.83 -50.67 36.84
CA ASP A 83 -21.47 -49.62 36.13
C ASP A 83 -20.44 -48.59 35.64
N PHE A 84 -20.08 -48.68 34.36
CA PHE A 84 -19.12 -47.79 33.69
C PHE A 84 -19.83 -46.77 32.79
N LEU A 85 -21.17 -46.63 32.91
CA LEU A 85 -21.97 -45.80 32.01
C LEU A 85 -21.58 -44.34 32.11
N ASP A 86 -21.38 -43.82 33.32
CA ASP A 86 -21.00 -42.43 33.56
C ASP A 86 -19.63 -42.10 32.96
N ALA A 87 -18.64 -42.95 33.16
CA ALA A 87 -17.32 -42.78 32.57
C ALA A 87 -17.36 -42.85 31.04
N ALA A 88 -18.18 -43.74 30.47
CA ALA A 88 -18.35 -43.83 29.03
C ALA A 88 -19.00 -42.57 28.43
N ILE A 89 -20.00 -42.00 29.12
CA ILE A 89 -20.64 -40.74 28.71
C ILE A 89 -19.62 -39.57 28.75
N ILE A 90 -18.84 -39.45 29.83
CA ILE A 90 -17.81 -38.41 29.93
C ILE A 90 -16.79 -38.52 28.79
N LEU A 91 -16.28 -39.74 28.52
CA LEU A 91 -15.35 -39.98 27.43
C LEU A 91 -15.98 -39.68 26.05
N ALA A 92 -17.25 -40.03 25.85
CA ALA A 92 -17.95 -39.71 24.62
C ALA A 92 -18.07 -38.18 24.40
N ILE A 93 -18.36 -37.42 25.46
CA ILE A 93 -18.42 -35.97 25.43
C ILE A 93 -17.03 -35.39 25.11
N VAL A 94 -15.97 -35.85 25.76
CA VAL A 94 -14.58 -35.41 25.50
C VAL A 94 -14.19 -35.65 24.04
N VAL A 95 -14.48 -36.86 23.50
CA VAL A 95 -14.19 -37.18 22.09
C VAL A 95 -14.99 -36.31 21.13
N LEU A 96 -16.27 -36.05 21.42
CA LEU A 96 -17.15 -35.22 20.63
C LEU A 96 -16.64 -33.75 20.62
N ASN A 97 -16.28 -33.21 21.78
CA ASN A 97 -15.74 -31.85 21.91
C ASN A 97 -14.41 -31.73 21.17
N ALA A 98 -13.49 -32.65 21.32
CA ALA A 98 -12.23 -32.65 20.57
C ALA A 98 -12.46 -32.72 19.06
N PHE A 99 -13.42 -33.50 18.59
CA PHE A 99 -13.78 -33.59 17.17
C PHE A 99 -14.39 -32.30 16.66
N LEU A 100 -15.31 -31.69 17.40
CA LEU A 100 -15.90 -30.38 17.06
C LEU A 100 -14.85 -29.26 17.04
N GLY A 101 -13.93 -29.26 18.01
CA GLY A 101 -12.81 -28.30 18.06
C GLY A 101 -11.96 -28.38 16.80
N VAL A 102 -11.54 -29.57 16.38
CA VAL A 102 -10.75 -29.75 15.14
C VAL A 102 -11.53 -29.35 13.89
N LEU A 103 -12.83 -29.61 13.81
CA LEU A 103 -13.66 -29.19 12.69
C LEU A 103 -13.75 -27.65 12.59
N GLN A 104 -13.92 -26.96 13.72
CA GLN A 104 -14.00 -25.52 13.80
C GLN A 104 -12.66 -24.88 13.40
N GLU A 105 -11.56 -25.37 13.96
CA GLU A 105 -10.19 -24.94 13.63
C GLU A 105 -9.87 -25.11 12.13
N SER A 106 -10.20 -26.27 11.56
CA SER A 106 -9.99 -26.54 10.13
C SER A 106 -10.82 -25.63 9.20
N ARG A 107 -12.04 -25.26 9.60
CA ARG A 107 -12.85 -24.29 8.83
C ARG A 107 -12.27 -22.88 8.87
N ALA A 108 -11.81 -22.45 10.03
CA ALA A 108 -11.17 -21.15 10.21
C ALA A 108 -9.88 -21.05 9.38
N GLU A 109 -9.03 -22.06 9.41
CA GLU A 109 -7.78 -22.13 8.65
C GLU A 109 -8.01 -22.10 7.12
N LYS A 110 -8.97 -22.86 6.60
CA LYS A 110 -9.33 -22.83 5.18
C LYS A 110 -9.81 -21.45 4.72
N ALA A 111 -10.56 -20.75 5.55
CA ALA A 111 -10.99 -19.39 5.26
C ALA A 111 -9.80 -18.41 5.19
N LEU A 112 -8.83 -18.57 6.09
CA LEU A 112 -7.58 -17.82 6.12
C LEU A 112 -6.69 -18.09 4.89
N GLU A 113 -6.50 -19.38 4.51
CA GLU A 113 -5.72 -19.76 3.32
C GLU A 113 -6.30 -19.15 2.04
N ALA A 114 -7.62 -19.18 1.88
CA ALA A 114 -8.28 -18.58 0.73
C ALA A 114 -8.05 -17.07 0.62
N LEU A 115 -7.95 -16.37 1.74
CA LEU A 115 -7.68 -14.92 1.80
C LEU A 115 -6.20 -14.60 1.57
N LYS A 116 -5.28 -15.40 2.12
CA LYS A 116 -3.82 -15.27 1.86
C LYS A 116 -3.51 -15.41 0.37
N ALA A 117 -4.20 -16.29 -0.36
CA ALA A 117 -4.03 -16.46 -1.80
C ALA A 117 -4.41 -15.22 -2.63
N LEU A 118 -5.35 -14.39 -2.17
CA LEU A 118 -5.76 -13.15 -2.83
C LEU A 118 -4.75 -12.00 -2.67
N SER A 119 -3.87 -12.10 -1.67
CA SER A 119 -2.87 -11.07 -1.29
C SER A 119 -1.44 -11.47 -1.67
N ALA A 120 -1.24 -12.51 -2.49
CA ALA A 120 0.08 -12.98 -2.86
C ALA A 120 0.83 -11.91 -3.68
N PRO A 121 2.08 -11.55 -3.32
CA PRO A 121 2.87 -10.61 -4.10
C PRO A 121 3.18 -11.18 -5.49
N LYS A 122 3.40 -10.28 -6.45
CA LYS A 122 3.78 -10.63 -7.81
C LYS A 122 5.22 -10.25 -8.09
N ALA A 123 5.82 -10.82 -9.13
CA ALA A 123 7.17 -10.52 -9.57
C ALA A 123 7.20 -10.39 -11.10
N SER A 124 7.95 -9.41 -11.60
CA SER A 124 8.22 -9.25 -13.02
C SER A 124 9.45 -10.08 -13.38
N VAL A 125 9.27 -11.02 -14.32
CA VAL A 125 10.32 -11.93 -14.77
C VAL A 125 10.48 -11.87 -16.29
N LEU A 126 11.70 -12.13 -16.76
CA LEU A 126 12.00 -12.33 -18.17
C LEU A 126 12.03 -13.84 -18.45
N ARG A 127 11.06 -14.33 -19.22
CA ARG A 127 10.96 -15.73 -19.66
C ARG A 127 10.70 -15.83 -21.16
N GLY A 128 11.49 -16.64 -21.85
CA GLY A 128 11.38 -16.80 -23.30
C GLY A 128 11.56 -15.51 -24.11
N GLY A 129 12.29 -14.52 -23.56
CA GLY A 129 12.52 -13.22 -24.18
C GLY A 129 11.37 -12.23 -23.99
N GLU A 130 10.35 -12.57 -23.21
CA GLU A 130 9.20 -11.70 -22.89
C GLU A 130 9.16 -11.38 -21.39
N GLU A 131 8.87 -10.13 -21.06
CA GLU A 131 8.57 -9.70 -19.69
C GLU A 131 7.18 -10.19 -19.28
N LYS A 132 7.09 -10.88 -18.13
CA LYS A 132 5.86 -11.43 -17.59
C LYS A 132 5.72 -11.15 -16.11
N GLU A 133 4.51 -10.81 -15.70
CA GLU A 133 4.17 -10.70 -14.29
C GLU A 133 3.61 -12.05 -13.80
N ILE A 134 4.29 -12.68 -12.84
CA ILE A 134 3.91 -13.97 -12.26
C ILE A 134 3.72 -13.85 -10.74
N PRO A 135 2.97 -14.78 -10.11
CA PRO A 135 2.95 -14.88 -8.65
C PRO A 135 4.37 -15.09 -8.12
N ALA A 136 4.77 -14.37 -7.07
CA ALA A 136 6.12 -14.48 -6.48
C ALA A 136 6.46 -15.92 -6.04
N GLU A 137 5.46 -16.72 -5.67
CA GLU A 137 5.63 -18.12 -5.30
C GLU A 137 5.98 -19.06 -6.47
N GLU A 138 5.84 -18.59 -7.72
CA GLU A 138 6.17 -19.34 -8.94
C GLU A 138 7.55 -18.98 -9.52
N VAL A 139 8.26 -18.07 -8.84
CA VAL A 139 9.66 -17.73 -9.16
C VAL A 139 10.56 -18.90 -8.80
N VAL A 140 11.44 -19.29 -9.73
CA VAL A 140 12.37 -20.41 -9.58
C VAL A 140 13.82 -19.96 -9.67
N GLN A 141 14.74 -20.77 -9.16
CA GLN A 141 16.17 -20.51 -9.31
C GLN A 141 16.55 -20.46 -10.79
N GLY A 142 17.24 -19.40 -11.20
CA GLY A 142 17.63 -19.13 -12.58
C GLY A 142 16.65 -18.23 -13.34
N ASP A 143 15.53 -17.83 -12.78
CA ASP A 143 14.70 -16.74 -13.36
C ASP A 143 15.49 -15.42 -13.39
N ILE A 144 15.18 -14.58 -14.35
CA ILE A 144 15.68 -13.21 -14.42
C ILE A 144 14.57 -12.27 -13.93
N LEU A 145 14.79 -11.65 -12.76
CA LEU A 145 13.90 -10.64 -12.21
C LEU A 145 14.20 -9.27 -12.80
N LEU A 146 13.16 -8.53 -13.16
CA LEU A 146 13.21 -7.13 -13.53
C LEU A 146 12.68 -6.31 -12.36
N LEU A 147 13.58 -5.59 -11.69
CA LEU A 147 13.27 -4.83 -10.48
C LEU A 147 13.18 -3.34 -10.76
N ALA A 148 12.15 -2.69 -10.22
CA ALA A 148 11.95 -1.25 -10.27
C ALA A 148 11.58 -0.70 -8.88
N ALA A 149 11.69 0.61 -8.69
CA ALA A 149 11.33 1.27 -7.43
C ALA A 149 9.89 0.92 -7.01
N GLY A 150 9.72 0.45 -5.77
CA GLY A 150 8.47 0.00 -5.20
C GLY A 150 8.23 -1.51 -5.25
N ASP A 151 9.09 -2.28 -5.93
CA ASP A 151 8.95 -3.74 -6.04
C ASP A 151 9.38 -4.47 -4.77
N TYR A 152 8.71 -5.58 -4.51
CA TYR A 152 9.10 -6.56 -3.50
C TYR A 152 10.08 -7.58 -4.08
N ILE A 153 11.19 -7.81 -3.39
CA ILE A 153 12.21 -8.79 -3.76
C ILE A 153 11.81 -10.14 -3.17
N CYS A 154 11.31 -11.03 -4.00
CA CYS A 154 10.75 -12.30 -3.58
C CYS A 154 11.76 -13.46 -3.46
N ALA A 155 12.98 -13.27 -3.94
CA ALA A 155 14.04 -14.30 -3.97
C ALA A 155 15.41 -13.66 -3.82
N ASP A 156 16.40 -14.41 -3.34
CA ASP A 156 17.79 -13.94 -3.37
C ASP A 156 18.32 -13.98 -4.80
N GLY A 157 19.02 -12.95 -5.23
CA GLY A 157 19.51 -12.85 -6.59
C GLY A 157 20.82 -12.10 -6.74
N ARG A 158 21.57 -12.45 -7.80
CA ARG A 158 22.79 -11.77 -8.23
C ARG A 158 22.45 -10.68 -9.23
N ILE A 159 22.86 -9.46 -8.96
CA ILE A 159 22.66 -8.32 -9.85
C ILE A 159 23.49 -8.52 -11.12
N LEU A 160 22.84 -8.42 -12.28
CA LEU A 160 23.42 -8.47 -13.61
C LEU A 160 23.65 -7.08 -14.16
N GLU A 161 22.60 -6.23 -14.10
CA GLU A 161 22.64 -4.81 -14.47
C GLU A 161 22.08 -3.95 -13.33
N ASN A 162 22.71 -2.79 -13.10
CA ASN A 162 22.34 -1.85 -12.06
C ASN A 162 22.17 -0.44 -12.62
N GLN A 163 20.99 0.15 -12.46
CA GLN A 163 20.69 1.54 -12.82
C GLN A 163 20.28 2.33 -11.57
N GLY A 164 21.24 2.52 -10.65
CA GLY A 164 21.03 3.23 -9.40
C GLY A 164 20.11 2.52 -8.41
N LEU A 165 20.13 1.18 -8.42
CA LEU A 165 19.28 0.35 -7.54
C LEU A 165 19.66 0.56 -6.08
N LYS A 166 18.65 0.90 -5.26
CA LYS A 166 18.74 1.01 -3.80
C LYS A 166 17.68 0.14 -3.17
N THR A 167 18.07 -0.67 -2.19
CA THR A 167 17.18 -1.60 -1.50
C THR A 167 17.07 -1.27 -0.01
N GLU A 168 15.94 -1.61 0.59
CA GLU A 168 15.73 -1.61 2.03
C GLU A 168 15.75 -3.06 2.50
N GLU A 169 16.73 -3.41 3.31
CA GLU A 169 17.00 -4.80 3.75
C GLU A 169 16.89 -4.97 5.27
N SER A 170 16.11 -4.13 5.94
CA SER A 170 15.95 -4.14 7.40
C SER A 170 15.46 -5.47 7.96
N ALA A 171 14.74 -6.25 7.18
CA ALA A 171 14.30 -7.59 7.56
C ALA A 171 15.46 -8.55 7.83
N ILE A 172 16.65 -8.29 7.24
CA ILE A 172 17.85 -9.15 7.34
C ILE A 172 18.95 -8.44 8.13
N THR A 173 19.17 -7.14 7.86
CA THR A 173 20.24 -6.36 8.48
C THR A 173 19.85 -5.76 9.83
N GLY A 174 18.55 -5.59 10.10
CA GLY A 174 18.01 -4.87 11.26
C GLY A 174 18.08 -3.34 11.14
N GLU A 175 18.70 -2.81 10.08
CA GLU A 175 18.87 -1.37 9.84
C GLU A 175 17.98 -0.89 8.69
N ALA A 176 17.19 0.17 8.93
CA ALA A 176 16.26 0.74 7.95
C ALA A 176 16.93 1.74 6.98
N LEU A 177 18.23 1.61 6.74
CA LEU A 177 18.96 2.46 5.81
C LEU A 177 18.89 1.89 4.39
N ALA A 178 18.77 2.79 3.40
CA ALA A 178 18.84 2.42 2.00
C ALA A 178 20.26 1.93 1.64
N ILE A 179 20.36 0.72 1.12
CA ILE A 179 21.62 0.13 0.67
C ILE A 179 21.76 0.34 -0.84
N GLU A 180 22.78 1.06 -1.25
CA GLU A 180 23.13 1.24 -2.65
C GLU A 180 23.78 -0.04 -3.20
N LYS A 181 23.26 -0.55 -4.31
CA LYS A 181 23.70 -1.80 -4.91
C LYS A 181 24.75 -1.55 -5.99
N GLU A 182 25.63 -2.54 -6.18
CA GLU A 182 26.79 -2.50 -7.09
C GLU A 182 26.89 -3.79 -7.91
N GLU A 183 27.56 -3.77 -9.06
CA GLU A 183 27.73 -4.97 -9.91
C GLU A 183 28.99 -5.78 -9.62
N GLY A 184 29.91 -5.26 -8.85
CA GLY A 184 31.25 -5.84 -8.58
C GLY A 184 31.23 -7.27 -8.07
N VAL A 185 32.39 -7.90 -8.05
CA VAL A 185 32.67 -9.22 -7.43
C VAL A 185 33.14 -8.98 -6.00
N LEU A 186 32.60 -9.69 -5.03
CA LEU A 186 32.94 -9.55 -3.61
C LEU A 186 33.81 -10.73 -3.12
N ALA A 187 34.43 -10.52 -1.96
CA ALA A 187 35.24 -11.59 -1.33
C ALA A 187 34.32 -12.74 -0.85
N GLU A 188 34.81 -13.98 -0.90
CA GLU A 188 34.04 -15.16 -0.48
C GLU A 188 33.46 -15.07 0.93
N LYS A 189 34.18 -14.44 1.88
CA LYS A 189 33.80 -14.32 3.29
C LYS A 189 32.91 -13.10 3.59
N THR A 190 32.30 -12.44 2.57
CA THR A 190 31.46 -11.28 2.75
C THR A 190 30.15 -11.66 3.47
N LEU A 191 29.83 -10.95 4.55
CA LEU A 191 28.59 -11.17 5.31
C LEU A 191 27.35 -10.82 4.48
N PRO A 192 26.19 -11.43 4.75
CA PRO A 192 24.95 -11.14 4.01
C PRO A 192 24.61 -9.65 3.93
N SER A 193 24.78 -8.91 5.03
CA SER A 193 24.53 -7.45 5.11
C SER A 193 25.43 -6.61 4.18
N ASP A 194 26.60 -7.14 3.81
CA ASP A 194 27.60 -6.40 3.04
C ASP A 194 27.64 -6.81 1.56
N ARG A 195 26.75 -7.73 1.15
CA ARG A 195 26.67 -8.21 -0.24
C ARG A 195 25.94 -7.23 -1.16
N LYS A 196 26.59 -6.10 -1.44
CA LYS A 196 26.04 -5.05 -2.28
C LYS A 196 25.73 -5.47 -3.72
N ASN A 197 26.31 -6.55 -4.21
CA ASN A 197 26.07 -7.12 -5.54
C ASN A 197 24.96 -8.18 -5.58
N MET A 198 24.29 -8.40 -4.47
CA MET A 198 23.13 -9.28 -4.34
C MET A 198 21.90 -8.49 -3.93
N VAL A 199 20.72 -9.00 -4.27
CA VAL A 199 19.46 -8.62 -3.64
C VAL A 199 18.99 -9.77 -2.76
N LEU A 200 18.35 -9.47 -1.66
CA LEU A 200 17.93 -10.45 -0.66
C LEU A 200 16.39 -10.52 -0.58
N ALA A 201 15.87 -11.74 -0.50
CA ALA A 201 14.43 -11.97 -0.37
C ALA A 201 13.86 -11.28 0.89
N GLY A 202 12.63 -10.80 0.82
CA GLY A 202 11.99 -10.09 1.94
C GLY A 202 12.31 -8.60 2.00
N SER A 203 13.11 -8.09 1.07
CA SER A 203 13.51 -6.70 0.94
C SER A 203 12.68 -5.96 -0.10
N TYR A 204 12.85 -4.64 -0.18
CA TYR A 204 12.12 -3.79 -1.12
C TYR A 204 13.07 -2.87 -1.91
N VAL A 205 12.68 -2.55 -3.15
CA VAL A 205 13.40 -1.59 -3.99
C VAL A 205 12.91 -0.18 -3.65
N LEU A 206 13.79 0.67 -3.12
CA LEU A 206 13.48 2.06 -2.78
C LEU A 206 13.64 3.01 -3.97
N ALA A 207 14.65 2.76 -4.82
CA ALA A 207 14.95 3.61 -5.96
C ALA A 207 15.74 2.84 -7.03
N GLY A 208 15.73 3.36 -8.26
CA GLY A 208 16.47 2.80 -9.39
C GLY A 208 15.79 1.61 -10.03
N ARG A 209 16.55 0.91 -10.88
CA ARG A 209 16.14 -0.32 -11.59
C ARG A 209 17.31 -1.29 -11.63
N GLY A 210 17.01 -2.58 -11.77
CA GLY A 210 18.05 -3.59 -11.93
C GLY A 210 17.53 -4.88 -12.52
N THR A 211 18.43 -5.58 -13.23
CA THR A 211 18.20 -6.94 -13.74
C THR A 211 18.95 -7.93 -12.85
N VAL A 212 18.27 -8.97 -12.36
CA VAL A 212 18.77 -9.85 -11.32
C VAL A 212 18.55 -11.31 -11.68
N ALA A 213 19.59 -12.15 -11.60
CA ALA A 213 19.45 -13.59 -11.72
C ALA A 213 19.12 -14.23 -10.36
N VAL A 214 18.02 -14.95 -10.26
CA VAL A 214 17.60 -15.63 -9.03
C VAL A 214 18.56 -16.75 -8.68
N THR A 215 19.16 -16.66 -7.50
CA THR A 215 20.16 -17.62 -6.99
C THR A 215 19.62 -18.56 -5.91
N ALA A 216 18.60 -18.15 -5.16
CA ALA A 216 17.93 -18.98 -4.16
C ALA A 216 16.49 -18.57 -4.00
N THR A 217 15.61 -19.55 -3.69
CA THR A 217 14.18 -19.38 -3.47
C THR A 217 13.74 -20.05 -2.17
N GLY A 218 12.63 -19.61 -1.58
CA GLY A 218 11.99 -20.19 -0.40
C GLY A 218 12.93 -20.32 0.80
N MET A 219 12.96 -21.49 1.39
CA MET A 219 13.80 -21.80 2.56
C MET A 219 15.31 -21.75 2.31
N ALA A 220 15.75 -21.73 1.03
CA ALA A 220 17.15 -21.61 0.67
C ALA A 220 17.66 -20.16 0.67
N THR A 221 16.78 -19.16 0.73
CA THR A 221 17.12 -17.73 0.85
C THR A 221 17.70 -17.39 2.22
N GLU A 222 18.37 -16.24 2.35
CA GLU A 222 18.88 -15.78 3.65
C GLU A 222 17.73 -15.60 4.68
N ILE A 223 16.60 -15.01 4.27
CA ILE A 223 15.43 -14.90 5.14
C ILE A 223 14.81 -16.26 5.47
N GLY A 224 14.84 -17.20 4.52
CA GLY A 224 14.37 -18.57 4.75
C GLY A 224 15.20 -19.30 5.81
N LYS A 225 16.53 -19.11 5.82
CA LYS A 225 17.41 -19.64 6.87
C LYS A 225 17.11 -19.06 8.24
N ILE A 226 16.83 -17.75 8.31
CA ILE A 226 16.41 -17.08 9.55
C ILE A 226 15.05 -17.61 10.00
N ALA A 227 14.09 -17.76 9.07
CA ALA A 227 12.77 -18.33 9.37
C ALA A 227 12.86 -19.76 9.92
N ALA A 228 13.79 -20.59 9.40
CA ALA A 228 14.01 -21.93 9.92
C ALA A 228 14.49 -21.94 11.39
N LEU A 229 15.31 -20.95 11.79
CA LEU A 229 15.76 -20.79 13.17
C LEU A 229 14.66 -20.27 14.10
N LEU A 230 13.66 -19.56 13.55
CA LEU A 230 12.53 -18.96 14.29
C LEU A 230 11.28 -19.85 14.29
N ALA A 231 11.25 -20.94 13.50
CA ALA A 231 10.10 -21.82 13.34
C ALA A 231 9.63 -22.54 14.61
N GLU A 232 10.35 -22.44 15.73
CA GLU A 232 9.95 -22.91 17.06
C GLU A 232 9.09 -21.90 17.85
N GLN A 233 8.84 -20.67 17.33
CA GLN A 233 8.00 -19.70 18.02
C GLN A 233 6.53 -19.93 17.67
N GLU A 234 5.73 -20.18 18.72
CA GLU A 234 4.28 -20.34 18.66
C GLU A 234 3.58 -19.13 18.02
N GLU A 235 2.50 -19.38 17.28
CA GLU A 235 1.63 -18.31 16.75
C GLU A 235 1.16 -17.39 17.89
N ARG A 236 1.40 -16.10 17.77
CA ARG A 236 0.98 -15.11 18.78
C ARG A 236 -0.54 -14.96 18.76
N GLU A 237 -1.16 -15.27 19.90
CA GLU A 237 -2.58 -15.02 20.13
C GLU A 237 -2.93 -13.52 19.98
N THR A 238 -4.12 -13.22 19.47
CA THR A 238 -4.63 -11.85 19.40
C THR A 238 -4.92 -11.31 20.81
N PRO A 239 -4.93 -9.97 21.01
CA PRO A 239 -5.29 -9.35 22.29
C PRO A 239 -6.65 -9.83 22.82
N LEU A 240 -7.64 -10.01 21.93
CA LEU A 240 -8.95 -10.53 22.29
C LEU A 240 -8.88 -11.97 22.75
N GLN A 241 -8.14 -12.83 22.05
CA GLN A 241 -7.96 -14.24 22.44
C GLN A 241 -7.32 -14.34 23.83
N LYS A 242 -6.31 -13.51 24.13
CA LYS A 242 -5.69 -13.45 25.46
C LYS A 242 -6.68 -13.03 26.55
N LYS A 243 -7.42 -11.94 26.35
CA LYS A 243 -8.42 -11.46 27.32
C LYS A 243 -9.54 -12.50 27.52
N LEU A 244 -9.97 -13.18 26.48
CA LEU A 244 -10.97 -14.24 26.58
C LEU A 244 -10.44 -15.48 27.28
N GLY A 245 -9.17 -15.84 27.05
CA GLY A 245 -8.50 -16.91 27.78
C GLY A 245 -8.39 -16.59 29.27
N GLU A 246 -8.03 -15.35 29.65
CA GLU A 246 -8.01 -14.89 31.05
C GLU A 246 -9.40 -14.93 31.67
N THR A 247 -10.42 -14.44 30.96
CA THR A 247 -11.82 -14.47 31.42
C THR A 247 -12.31 -15.91 31.57
N GLY A 248 -11.99 -16.79 30.61
CA GLY A 248 -12.32 -18.22 30.69
C GLY A 248 -11.70 -18.89 31.91
N ARG A 249 -10.43 -18.60 32.22
CA ARG A 249 -9.76 -19.09 33.45
C ARG A 249 -10.43 -18.58 34.70
N LEU A 250 -10.80 -17.29 34.77
CA LEU A 250 -11.48 -16.70 35.92
C LEU A 250 -12.85 -17.34 36.14
N LEU A 251 -13.64 -17.53 35.08
CA LEU A 251 -14.92 -18.22 35.14
C LEU A 251 -14.77 -19.68 35.55
N GLY A 252 -13.75 -20.38 34.99
CA GLY A 252 -13.43 -21.76 35.36
C GLY A 252 -13.07 -21.91 36.84
N MET A 253 -12.22 -21.02 37.37
CA MET A 253 -11.92 -21.01 38.80
C MET A 253 -13.15 -20.74 39.67
N GLY A 254 -14.00 -19.78 39.27
CA GLY A 254 -15.27 -19.49 39.94
C GLY A 254 -16.18 -20.68 39.97
N ALA A 255 -16.34 -21.40 38.84
CA ALA A 255 -17.10 -22.61 38.74
C ALA A 255 -16.57 -23.73 39.68
N LEU A 256 -15.25 -23.93 39.71
CA LEU A 256 -14.61 -24.90 40.60
C LEU A 256 -14.85 -24.59 42.09
N ILE A 257 -14.79 -23.30 42.47
CA ILE A 257 -15.09 -22.88 43.87
C ILE A 257 -16.54 -23.17 44.21
N ILE A 258 -17.50 -22.83 43.32
CA ILE A 258 -18.92 -23.09 43.54
C ILE A 258 -19.17 -24.60 43.65
N CYS A 259 -18.56 -25.42 42.80
CA CYS A 259 -18.67 -26.87 42.84
C CYS A 259 -18.08 -27.45 44.15
N GLY A 260 -16.95 -26.91 44.62
CA GLY A 260 -16.39 -27.27 45.92
C GLY A 260 -17.33 -26.94 47.08
N ILE A 261 -18.01 -25.80 47.02
CA ILE A 261 -19.03 -25.45 48.04
C ILE A 261 -20.22 -26.38 47.97
N ILE A 262 -20.72 -26.71 46.77
CA ILE A 262 -21.85 -27.62 46.57
C ILE A 262 -21.48 -29.03 47.10
N PHE A 263 -20.28 -29.51 46.76
CA PHE A 263 -19.77 -30.77 47.25
C PHE A 263 -19.68 -30.79 48.78
N GLY A 264 -19.10 -29.76 49.39
CA GLY A 264 -19.00 -29.61 50.83
C GLY A 264 -20.37 -29.58 51.54
N MET A 265 -21.34 -28.84 50.99
CA MET A 265 -22.72 -28.81 51.51
C MET A 265 -23.41 -30.16 51.40
N GLY A 266 -23.15 -30.90 50.30
CA GLY A 266 -23.66 -32.28 50.15
C GLY A 266 -23.14 -33.21 51.23
N LEU A 267 -21.84 -33.15 51.53
CA LEU A 267 -21.22 -33.90 52.60
C LEU A 267 -21.80 -33.56 53.99
N LEU A 268 -22.01 -32.27 54.25
CA LEU A 268 -22.63 -31.81 55.51
C LEU A 268 -24.05 -32.32 55.66
N ARG A 269 -24.79 -32.50 54.56
CA ARG A 269 -26.14 -33.10 54.52
C ARG A 269 -26.12 -34.62 54.53
N ARG A 270 -24.95 -35.25 54.72
CA ARG A 270 -24.76 -36.72 54.75
C ARG A 270 -25.20 -37.41 53.44
N GLN A 271 -25.12 -36.70 52.31
CA GLN A 271 -25.31 -37.34 51.01
C GLN A 271 -24.11 -38.24 50.69
N PRO A 272 -24.32 -39.31 49.90
CA PRO A 272 -23.22 -40.21 49.51
C PRO A 272 -22.12 -39.43 48.81
N PRO A 273 -20.84 -39.54 49.22
CA PRO A 273 -19.76 -38.69 48.70
C PRO A 273 -19.54 -38.77 47.20
N PHE A 274 -19.65 -39.98 46.64
CA PHE A 274 -19.38 -40.22 45.24
C PHE A 274 -20.43 -39.64 44.27
N PRO A 275 -21.75 -39.87 44.43
CA PRO A 275 -22.75 -39.20 43.60
C PRO A 275 -22.65 -37.66 43.71
N MET A 276 -22.33 -37.16 44.90
CA MET A 276 -22.18 -35.71 45.09
C MET A 276 -20.96 -35.16 44.39
N PHE A 277 -19.83 -35.90 44.40
CA PHE A 277 -18.64 -35.52 43.60
C PHE A 277 -18.95 -35.51 42.12
N MET A 278 -19.58 -36.53 41.58
CA MET A 278 -19.94 -36.62 40.16
C MET A 278 -20.91 -35.49 39.77
N THR A 279 -21.88 -35.16 40.58
CA THR A 279 -22.79 -34.02 40.35
C THR A 279 -22.02 -32.69 40.31
N SER A 280 -21.10 -32.51 41.24
CA SER A 280 -20.28 -31.29 41.32
C SER A 280 -19.36 -31.15 40.09
N VAL A 281 -18.73 -32.25 39.65
CA VAL A 281 -17.90 -32.29 38.45
C VAL A 281 -18.73 -32.01 37.19
N SER A 282 -19.89 -32.64 37.07
CA SER A 282 -20.80 -32.41 35.93
C SER A 282 -21.26 -30.95 35.86
N LEU A 283 -21.55 -30.35 37.02
CA LEU A 283 -21.90 -28.93 37.09
C LEU A 283 -20.73 -28.01 36.71
N ALA A 284 -19.50 -28.34 37.14
CA ALA A 284 -18.29 -27.61 36.76
C ALA A 284 -18.11 -27.61 35.25
N VAL A 285 -18.22 -28.75 34.61
CA VAL A 285 -18.11 -28.92 33.16
C VAL A 285 -19.17 -28.13 32.43
N ALA A 286 -20.43 -28.18 32.86
CA ALA A 286 -21.53 -27.47 32.25
C ALA A 286 -21.38 -25.91 32.37
N ALA A 287 -20.66 -25.43 33.37
CA ALA A 287 -20.46 -23.99 33.63
C ALA A 287 -19.33 -23.38 32.84
N ILE A 288 -18.47 -24.15 32.17
CA ILE A 288 -17.27 -23.65 31.50
C ILE A 288 -17.53 -23.43 30.02
N PRO A 289 -17.25 -22.21 29.49
CA PRO A 289 -17.49 -21.89 28.09
C PRO A 289 -16.34 -22.37 27.19
N GLU A 290 -16.24 -23.68 26.94
CA GLU A 290 -15.16 -24.32 26.15
C GLU A 290 -15.07 -23.80 24.69
N GLY A 291 -16.19 -23.36 24.11
CA GLY A 291 -16.25 -22.91 22.71
C GLY A 291 -15.82 -21.45 22.48
N LEU A 292 -15.51 -20.66 23.51
CA LEU A 292 -15.34 -19.22 23.40
C LEU A 292 -14.19 -18.81 22.47
N PRO A 293 -12.96 -19.34 22.54
CA PRO A 293 -11.88 -18.99 21.63
C PRO A 293 -12.16 -19.37 20.17
N ALA A 294 -12.78 -20.54 19.95
CA ALA A 294 -13.13 -21.01 18.61
C ALA A 294 -14.22 -20.15 17.95
N ILE A 295 -15.24 -19.74 18.70
CA ILE A 295 -16.31 -18.86 18.22
C ILE A 295 -15.75 -17.53 17.76
N VAL A 296 -14.82 -16.92 18.51
CA VAL A 296 -14.17 -15.67 18.14
C VAL A 296 -13.43 -15.79 16.81
N THR A 297 -12.64 -16.84 16.65
CA THR A 297 -11.91 -17.09 15.39
C THR A 297 -12.88 -17.24 14.20
N ILE A 298 -14.00 -17.94 14.39
CA ILE A 298 -15.03 -18.08 13.35
C ILE A 298 -15.67 -16.73 13.03
N VAL A 299 -16.02 -15.94 14.03
CA VAL A 299 -16.63 -14.60 13.84
C VAL A 299 -15.67 -13.67 13.11
N LEU A 300 -14.39 -13.65 13.49
CA LEU A 300 -13.36 -12.88 12.78
C LEU A 300 -13.20 -13.35 11.32
N ALA A 301 -13.21 -14.66 11.07
CA ALA A 301 -13.14 -15.21 9.72
C ALA A 301 -14.36 -14.80 8.86
N ILE A 302 -15.57 -14.80 9.43
CA ILE A 302 -16.78 -14.31 8.77
C ILE A 302 -16.67 -12.80 8.52
N GLY A 303 -16.14 -12.04 9.48
CA GLY A 303 -15.85 -10.61 9.34
C GLY A 303 -14.93 -10.35 8.14
N MET A 304 -13.82 -11.06 8.04
CA MET A 304 -12.89 -10.97 6.91
C MET A 304 -13.55 -11.27 5.56
N GLN A 305 -14.40 -12.31 5.49
CA GLN A 305 -15.13 -12.62 4.26
C GLN A 305 -16.07 -11.50 3.84
N ARG A 306 -16.72 -10.83 4.80
CA ARG A 306 -17.57 -9.67 4.52
C ARG A 306 -16.76 -8.48 4.03
N MET A 307 -15.59 -8.23 4.63
CA MET A 307 -14.68 -7.17 4.21
C MET A 307 -14.11 -7.45 2.81
N ALA A 308 -13.76 -8.70 2.50
CA ALA A 308 -13.31 -9.09 1.16
C ALA A 308 -14.39 -8.81 0.08
N ARG A 309 -15.67 -9.01 0.38
CA ARG A 309 -16.78 -8.62 -0.51
C ARG A 309 -16.94 -7.10 -0.68
N LYS A 310 -16.31 -6.32 0.20
CA LYS A 310 -16.26 -4.85 0.17
C LYS A 310 -14.90 -4.36 -0.36
N ASN A 311 -14.24 -5.13 -1.23
CA ASN A 311 -12.96 -4.79 -1.84
C ASN A 311 -11.80 -4.59 -0.83
N THR A 312 -11.84 -5.26 0.32
CA THR A 312 -10.83 -5.13 1.35
C THR A 312 -10.18 -6.48 1.64
N ILE A 313 -8.86 -6.58 1.54
CA ILE A 313 -8.10 -7.76 1.93
C ILE A 313 -7.45 -7.50 3.28
N ILE A 314 -7.72 -8.34 4.26
CA ILE A 314 -7.11 -8.31 5.58
C ILE A 314 -5.90 -9.25 5.58
N ARG A 315 -4.75 -8.75 6.00
CA ARG A 315 -3.50 -9.51 6.12
C ARG A 315 -3.26 -10.04 7.52
N ARG A 316 -3.77 -9.34 8.54
CA ARG A 316 -3.63 -9.72 9.95
C ARG A 316 -4.98 -9.75 10.64
N LEU A 317 -5.29 -10.85 11.33
CA LEU A 317 -6.55 -11.03 12.05
C LEU A 317 -6.91 -9.92 13.06
N PRO A 318 -5.94 -9.40 13.85
CA PRO A 318 -6.24 -8.32 14.78
C PRO A 318 -6.81 -7.05 14.13
N ALA A 319 -6.46 -6.77 12.87
CA ALA A 319 -6.93 -5.59 12.15
C ALA A 319 -8.46 -5.55 11.99
N VAL A 320 -9.13 -6.72 11.90
CA VAL A 320 -10.60 -6.80 11.81
C VAL A 320 -11.26 -6.25 13.07
N GLU A 321 -10.67 -6.56 14.22
CA GLU A 321 -11.14 -6.08 15.53
C GLU A 321 -10.85 -4.59 15.70
N THR A 322 -9.61 -4.19 15.41
CA THR A 322 -9.11 -2.84 15.67
C THR A 322 -9.78 -1.81 14.75
N LEU A 323 -10.10 -2.16 13.50
CA LEU A 323 -10.78 -1.26 12.55
C LEU A 323 -12.12 -0.75 13.09
N GLY A 324 -12.89 -1.59 13.75
CA GLY A 324 -14.14 -1.21 14.39
C GLY A 324 -13.99 -0.23 15.56
N SER A 325 -12.76 -0.05 16.05
CA SER A 325 -12.42 0.85 17.16
C SER A 325 -11.69 2.11 16.70
N ALA A 326 -11.46 2.30 15.40
CA ALA A 326 -10.72 3.45 14.87
C ALA A 326 -11.44 4.76 15.20
N GLU A 327 -10.70 5.72 15.79
CA GLU A 327 -11.18 7.04 16.17
C GLU A 327 -10.59 8.13 15.27
N VAL A 328 -9.40 7.90 14.71
CA VAL A 328 -8.70 8.82 13.82
C VAL A 328 -8.30 8.07 12.54
N ILE A 329 -8.58 8.66 11.37
CA ILE A 329 -8.08 8.15 10.09
C ILE A 329 -7.11 9.18 9.52
N CYS A 330 -5.83 8.90 9.62
CA CYS A 330 -4.76 9.65 8.97
C CYS A 330 -4.65 9.22 7.52
N SER A 331 -5.01 10.07 6.58
CA SER A 331 -5.02 9.73 5.17
C SER A 331 -3.99 10.50 4.38
N ASP A 332 -3.18 9.79 3.57
CA ASP A 332 -2.43 10.46 2.53
C ASP A 332 -3.40 11.09 1.51
N LYS A 333 -3.00 12.23 0.95
CA LYS A 333 -3.83 12.94 -0.04
C LYS A 333 -3.80 12.20 -1.38
N THR A 334 -2.59 11.98 -1.93
CA THR A 334 -2.38 11.54 -3.30
C THR A 334 -2.76 10.06 -3.46
N GLY A 335 -3.55 9.76 -4.49
CA GLY A 335 -3.95 8.37 -4.77
C GLY A 335 -5.00 7.78 -3.83
N THR A 336 -5.18 8.37 -2.64
CA THR A 336 -6.15 7.93 -1.62
C THR A 336 -7.40 8.80 -1.61
N LEU A 337 -7.26 10.08 -1.23
CA LEU A 337 -8.35 11.06 -1.23
C LEU A 337 -8.58 11.67 -2.61
N THR A 338 -7.54 11.68 -3.46
CA THR A 338 -7.57 12.19 -4.82
C THR A 338 -7.41 11.06 -5.85
N GLN A 339 -7.66 11.39 -7.12
CA GLN A 339 -7.71 10.40 -8.20
C GLN A 339 -6.31 9.96 -8.69
N ASN A 340 -5.22 10.57 -8.19
CA ASN A 340 -3.85 10.43 -8.70
C ASN A 340 -3.77 10.71 -10.21
N ARG A 341 -4.52 11.71 -10.67
CA ARG A 341 -4.64 12.10 -12.07
C ARG A 341 -4.73 13.62 -12.15
N MET A 342 -3.77 14.25 -12.82
CA MET A 342 -3.88 15.68 -13.11
C MET A 342 -5.05 15.95 -14.07
N LYS A 343 -5.82 16.97 -13.78
CA LYS A 343 -6.91 17.46 -14.64
C LYS A 343 -6.85 18.97 -14.78
N VAL A 344 -7.00 19.49 -16.01
CA VAL A 344 -7.16 20.92 -16.25
C VAL A 344 -8.53 21.35 -15.76
N THR A 345 -8.54 22.23 -14.76
CA THR A 345 -9.78 22.72 -14.14
C THR A 345 -10.10 24.14 -14.55
N ARG A 346 -9.07 24.93 -14.91
CA ARG A 346 -9.24 26.34 -15.28
C ARG A 346 -8.30 26.74 -16.42
N LEU A 347 -8.85 27.45 -17.42
CA LEU A 347 -8.07 28.15 -18.43
C LEU A 347 -8.15 29.65 -18.19
N ALA A 348 -7.06 30.37 -18.42
CA ALA A 348 -7.03 31.84 -18.32
C ALA A 348 -6.24 32.46 -19.49
N ALA A 349 -6.69 33.62 -19.93
CA ALA A 349 -6.02 34.43 -20.95
C ALA A 349 -6.23 35.92 -20.66
N ILE A 350 -5.60 36.82 -21.41
CA ILE A 350 -5.80 38.25 -21.29
C ILE A 350 -7.20 38.64 -21.74
N GLY A 351 -7.80 39.62 -21.07
CA GLY A 351 -9.17 40.08 -21.30
C GLY A 351 -10.24 39.27 -20.63
N LYS A 352 -11.50 39.67 -20.82
CA LYS A 352 -12.69 38.99 -20.24
C LYS A 352 -13.30 38.02 -21.27
N GLY A 353 -14.06 37.04 -20.77
CA GLY A 353 -14.92 36.21 -21.61
C GLY A 353 -14.30 34.94 -22.20
N LEU A 354 -13.15 34.46 -21.68
CA LEU A 354 -12.56 33.21 -22.17
C LEU A 354 -13.52 32.01 -21.99
N GLU A 355 -14.35 31.99 -20.93
CA GLU A 355 -15.32 30.94 -20.69
C GLU A 355 -16.43 30.88 -21.75
N GLN A 356 -16.73 32.01 -22.40
CA GLN A 356 -17.74 32.16 -23.42
C GLN A 356 -17.15 32.14 -24.85
N ASP A 357 -15.83 32.20 -25.01
CA ASP A 357 -15.10 32.20 -26.27
C ASP A 357 -14.50 30.83 -26.56
N GLU A 358 -15.33 29.95 -27.16
CA GLU A 358 -14.95 28.56 -27.46
C GLU A 358 -13.81 28.47 -28.46
N GLU A 359 -13.73 29.39 -29.43
CA GLU A 359 -12.67 29.44 -30.43
C GLU A 359 -11.31 29.76 -29.79
N LYS A 360 -11.28 30.73 -28.89
CA LYS A 360 -10.08 31.09 -28.13
C LYS A 360 -9.62 29.97 -27.18
N ARG A 361 -10.57 29.30 -26.50
CA ARG A 361 -10.27 28.13 -25.67
C ARG A 361 -9.65 27.01 -26.51
N ARG A 362 -10.28 26.70 -27.63
CA ARG A 362 -9.79 25.67 -28.56
C ARG A 362 -8.41 25.99 -29.11
N PHE A 363 -8.13 27.24 -29.44
CA PHE A 363 -6.81 27.67 -29.89
C PHE A 363 -5.73 27.50 -28.83
N ILE A 364 -5.99 27.88 -27.56
CA ILE A 364 -5.05 27.67 -26.44
C ILE A 364 -4.79 26.16 -26.24
N LEU A 365 -5.82 25.33 -26.29
CA LEU A 365 -5.70 23.87 -26.15
C LEU A 365 -4.93 23.26 -27.33
N THR A 366 -5.11 23.76 -28.55
CA THR A 366 -4.34 23.38 -29.74
C THR A 366 -2.85 23.65 -29.52
N LEU A 367 -2.48 24.83 -29.01
CA LEU A 367 -1.09 25.15 -28.72
C LEU A 367 -0.49 24.20 -27.65
N PHE A 368 -1.23 23.91 -26.59
CA PHE A 368 -0.79 22.94 -25.58
C PHE A 368 -0.62 21.52 -26.17
N THR A 369 -1.41 21.16 -27.17
CA THR A 369 -1.33 19.85 -27.85
C THR A 369 -0.14 19.77 -28.80
N LEU A 370 0.20 20.86 -29.49
CA LEU A 370 1.36 20.92 -30.37
C LEU A 370 2.67 20.80 -29.57
N CYS A 371 2.76 21.51 -28.46
CA CYS A 371 3.92 21.44 -27.55
C CYS A 371 3.68 20.40 -26.45
N ASN A 372 3.69 19.09 -26.82
CA ASN A 372 3.35 18.00 -25.91
C ASN A 372 4.04 16.69 -26.35
N ASP A 373 4.51 15.89 -25.39
CA ASP A 373 5.25 14.64 -25.63
C ASP A 373 4.40 13.36 -25.41
N VAL A 374 3.09 13.51 -25.22
CA VAL A 374 2.20 12.35 -25.06
C VAL A 374 2.17 11.50 -26.33
N LYS A 375 2.00 10.22 -26.12
CA LYS A 375 1.77 9.22 -27.18
C LYS A 375 0.37 8.62 -27.06
N ARG A 376 -0.26 8.33 -28.17
CA ARG A 376 -1.54 7.64 -28.19
C ARG A 376 -1.33 6.16 -28.50
N GLN A 377 -1.80 5.29 -27.61
CA GLN A 377 -1.80 3.84 -27.79
C GLN A 377 -3.24 3.33 -27.73
N GLY A 378 -3.85 3.14 -28.89
CA GLY A 378 -5.29 2.83 -28.99
C GLY A 378 -6.15 3.99 -28.47
N THR A 379 -6.94 3.73 -27.44
CA THR A 379 -7.77 4.74 -26.76
C THR A 379 -7.07 5.44 -25.61
N LYS A 380 -5.88 5.00 -25.17
CA LYS A 380 -5.17 5.56 -24.02
C LYS A 380 -4.13 6.59 -24.46
N ILE A 381 -4.05 7.69 -23.70
CA ILE A 381 -2.99 8.70 -23.78
C ILE A 381 -1.93 8.33 -22.75
N ILE A 382 -0.68 8.20 -23.18
CA ILE A 382 0.48 7.86 -22.35
C ILE A 382 1.46 9.01 -22.37
N GLY A 383 1.92 9.44 -21.20
CA GLY A 383 2.86 10.54 -21.04
C GLY A 383 2.92 11.03 -19.59
N GLU A 384 3.69 12.06 -19.33
CA GLU A 384 3.72 12.69 -18.01
C GLU A 384 2.35 13.20 -17.57
N PRO A 385 2.01 13.17 -16.27
CA PRO A 385 0.69 13.55 -15.76
C PRO A 385 0.24 14.94 -16.19
N THR A 386 1.14 15.92 -16.20
CA THR A 386 0.86 17.30 -16.63
C THR A 386 0.52 17.37 -18.11
N GLU A 387 1.30 16.69 -18.95
CA GLU A 387 1.11 16.68 -20.40
C GLU A 387 -0.14 15.91 -20.82
N LYS A 388 -0.38 14.79 -20.14
CA LYS A 388 -1.59 14.01 -20.30
C LYS A 388 -2.85 14.81 -19.96
N ALA A 389 -2.83 15.59 -18.86
CA ALA A 389 -3.95 16.47 -18.49
C ALA A 389 -4.27 17.51 -19.56
N LEU A 390 -3.24 18.11 -20.16
CA LEU A 390 -3.40 19.09 -21.25
C LEU A 390 -3.97 18.46 -22.52
N ALA A 391 -3.49 17.26 -22.88
CA ALA A 391 -3.99 16.52 -24.05
C ALA A 391 -5.44 16.06 -23.87
N GLU A 392 -5.78 15.54 -22.68
CA GLU A 392 -7.15 15.15 -22.35
C GLU A 392 -8.11 16.35 -22.37
N ALA A 393 -7.71 17.48 -21.80
CA ALA A 393 -8.50 18.72 -21.88
C ALA A 393 -8.68 19.22 -23.32
N ALA A 394 -7.71 19.00 -24.20
CA ALA A 394 -7.81 19.32 -25.61
C ALA A 394 -8.81 18.41 -26.32
N GLU A 395 -8.81 17.11 -26.09
CA GLU A 395 -9.82 16.20 -26.64
C GLU A 395 -11.23 16.54 -26.11
N GLU A 396 -11.39 16.83 -24.81
CA GLU A 396 -12.65 17.30 -24.23
C GLU A 396 -13.11 18.62 -24.88
N GLY A 397 -12.18 19.49 -25.27
CA GLY A 397 -12.42 20.75 -25.98
C GLY A 397 -12.58 20.61 -27.51
N GLY A 398 -12.71 19.38 -28.03
CA GLY A 398 -12.96 19.10 -29.45
C GLY A 398 -11.73 19.20 -30.35
N VAL A 399 -10.49 19.16 -29.79
CA VAL A 399 -9.25 19.11 -30.58
C VAL A 399 -8.87 17.64 -30.81
N SER A 400 -8.82 17.22 -32.08
CA SER A 400 -8.37 15.88 -32.46
C SER A 400 -6.84 15.82 -32.39
N LEU A 401 -6.28 15.10 -31.40
CA LEU A 401 -4.84 14.94 -31.26
C LEU A 401 -4.20 14.37 -32.52
N LYS A 402 -4.75 13.27 -33.03
CA LYS A 402 -4.23 12.59 -34.22
C LYS A 402 -4.31 13.48 -35.46
N GLY A 403 -5.46 14.11 -35.70
CA GLY A 403 -5.64 15.00 -36.85
C GLY A 403 -4.69 16.19 -36.80
N LEU A 404 -4.49 16.79 -35.62
CA LEU A 404 -3.58 17.92 -35.45
C LEU A 404 -2.11 17.55 -35.71
N TRP A 405 -1.66 16.39 -35.23
CA TRP A 405 -0.28 15.93 -35.46
C TRP A 405 -0.01 15.52 -36.92
N GLU A 406 -1.04 15.07 -37.64
CA GLU A 406 -0.94 14.80 -39.09
C GLU A 406 -0.92 16.09 -39.90
N GLU A 407 -1.72 17.11 -39.52
CA GLU A 407 -1.82 18.40 -40.20
C GLU A 407 -0.61 19.30 -39.91
N MET A 408 -0.13 19.30 -38.65
CA MET A 408 0.96 20.12 -38.15
C MET A 408 2.04 19.25 -37.49
N PRO A 409 2.81 18.46 -38.26
CA PRO A 409 3.83 17.59 -37.71
C PRO A 409 4.94 18.39 -37.04
N ARG A 410 5.52 17.85 -35.94
CA ARG A 410 6.68 18.44 -35.26
C ARG A 410 7.92 18.27 -36.16
N ILE A 411 8.58 19.38 -36.53
CA ILE A 411 9.80 19.37 -37.33
C ILE A 411 11.05 19.67 -36.51
N GLY A 412 10.90 20.32 -35.36
CA GLY A 412 12.00 20.64 -34.48
C GLY A 412 11.52 20.92 -33.06
N GLU A 413 12.44 20.82 -32.11
CA GLU A 413 12.13 21.03 -30.70
C GLU A 413 13.32 21.52 -29.90
N VAL A 414 13.01 22.21 -28.80
CA VAL A 414 13.91 22.43 -27.66
C VAL A 414 13.28 21.73 -26.48
N PRO A 415 13.81 20.57 -26.04
CA PRO A 415 13.20 19.77 -24.97
C PRO A 415 13.06 20.54 -23.67
N PHE A 416 12.19 20.07 -22.77
CA PHE A 416 12.04 20.67 -21.45
C PHE A 416 13.37 20.60 -20.66
N SER A 417 13.69 21.70 -20.00
CA SER A 417 14.82 21.78 -19.07
C SER A 417 14.35 22.40 -17.75
N SER A 418 14.69 21.76 -16.64
CA SER A 418 14.38 22.26 -15.29
C SER A 418 15.03 23.62 -14.99
N GLU A 419 16.16 23.92 -15.62
CA GLU A 419 16.86 25.22 -15.50
C GLU A 419 16.08 26.33 -16.20
N ARG A 420 15.64 26.10 -17.46
CA ARG A 420 14.86 27.05 -18.25
C ARG A 420 13.37 27.04 -17.88
N LYS A 421 12.87 25.95 -17.35
CA LYS A 421 11.44 25.68 -17.06
C LYS A 421 10.52 25.85 -18.28
N LEU A 422 11.04 25.66 -19.47
CA LEU A 422 10.37 25.84 -20.76
C LEU A 422 10.63 24.64 -21.67
N MET A 423 9.68 24.41 -22.59
CA MET A 423 9.76 23.49 -23.72
C MET A 423 9.24 24.23 -24.96
N THR A 424 9.86 24.02 -26.12
CA THR A 424 9.43 24.64 -27.39
C THR A 424 9.40 23.59 -28.50
N THR A 425 8.36 23.61 -29.33
CA THR A 425 8.23 22.80 -30.55
C THR A 425 7.96 23.65 -31.74
N VAL A 426 8.33 23.19 -32.94
CA VAL A 426 8.17 23.93 -34.22
C VAL A 426 7.34 23.09 -35.19
N HIS A 427 6.37 23.73 -35.86
CA HIS A 427 5.38 23.09 -36.73
C HIS A 427 5.10 23.91 -37.97
N PRO A 428 4.78 23.29 -39.12
CA PRO A 428 4.23 24.00 -40.28
C PRO A 428 2.80 24.46 -39.98
N SER A 429 2.39 25.61 -40.47
CA SER A 429 1.05 26.18 -40.26
C SER A 429 0.64 27.05 -41.45
N GLY A 430 -0.23 26.57 -42.34
CA GLY A 430 -0.82 27.37 -43.42
C GLY A 430 0.19 28.03 -44.39
N GLY A 431 1.29 27.33 -44.72
CA GLY A 431 2.36 27.85 -45.61
C GLY A 431 3.39 28.73 -44.89
N LYS A 432 3.25 28.88 -43.56
CA LYS A 432 4.18 29.53 -42.64
C LYS A 432 4.62 28.52 -41.58
N TRP A 433 5.38 29.00 -40.61
CA TRP A 433 5.82 28.17 -39.47
C TRP A 433 5.37 28.77 -38.14
N ILE A 434 5.13 27.95 -37.18
CA ILE A 434 4.80 28.33 -35.81
C ILE A 434 5.71 27.63 -34.81
N SER A 435 6.34 28.38 -33.92
CA SER A 435 6.96 27.81 -32.73
C SER A 435 6.03 27.99 -31.53
N VAL A 436 5.83 26.94 -30.77
CA VAL A 436 4.97 26.92 -29.58
C VAL A 436 5.83 26.64 -28.36
N THR A 437 5.77 27.51 -27.37
CA THR A 437 6.52 27.40 -26.11
C THR A 437 5.57 27.25 -24.94
N LYS A 438 5.77 26.23 -24.13
CA LYS A 438 5.03 26.05 -22.85
C LYS A 438 5.99 26.01 -21.67
N GLY A 439 5.51 26.39 -20.50
CA GLY A 439 6.27 26.26 -19.26
C GLY A 439 5.78 27.12 -18.11
N ALA A 440 6.67 27.40 -17.17
CA ALA A 440 6.36 28.15 -15.96
C ALA A 440 5.94 29.60 -16.31
N PRO A 441 4.79 30.07 -15.79
CA PRO A 441 4.25 31.38 -16.13
C PRO A 441 5.21 32.53 -15.82
N ASP A 442 5.92 32.48 -14.69
CA ASP A 442 6.89 33.49 -14.27
C ASP A 442 8.00 33.69 -15.29
N VAL A 443 8.51 32.65 -15.89
CA VAL A 443 9.55 32.67 -16.90
C VAL A 443 8.99 33.05 -18.27
N LEU A 444 7.89 32.42 -18.69
CA LEU A 444 7.33 32.60 -20.03
C LEU A 444 6.84 34.03 -20.26
N LEU A 445 6.18 34.64 -19.25
CA LEU A 445 5.69 36.03 -19.37
C LEU A 445 6.80 37.06 -19.65
N GLU A 446 8.04 36.81 -19.19
CA GLU A 446 9.18 37.69 -19.47
C GLU A 446 9.70 37.53 -20.89
N LYS A 447 9.49 36.38 -21.54
CA LYS A 447 9.87 36.11 -22.93
C LYS A 447 8.86 36.67 -23.94
N CYS A 448 7.68 37.12 -23.48
CA CYS A 448 6.59 37.60 -24.33
C CYS A 448 6.66 39.11 -24.50
N THR A 449 6.57 39.56 -25.77
CA THR A 449 6.45 40.96 -26.16
C THR A 449 5.05 41.33 -26.63
N ARG A 450 4.26 40.33 -27.01
CA ARG A 450 2.87 40.46 -27.45
C ARG A 450 1.97 39.49 -26.67
N CYS A 451 0.67 39.70 -26.77
CA CYS A 451 -0.35 38.80 -26.22
C CYS A 451 -1.59 38.76 -27.10
N LEU A 452 -2.39 37.70 -26.98
CA LEU A 452 -3.72 37.63 -27.59
C LEU A 452 -4.75 38.35 -26.71
N ASP A 453 -5.31 39.44 -27.21
CA ASP A 453 -6.37 40.21 -26.55
C ASP A 453 -7.55 40.34 -27.50
N GLY A 454 -8.71 39.75 -27.16
CA GLY A 454 -9.90 39.74 -28.04
C GLY A 454 -9.65 39.11 -29.42
N GLY A 455 -8.83 38.03 -29.50
CA GLY A 455 -8.53 37.33 -30.77
C GLY A 455 -7.48 38.05 -31.66
N ARG A 456 -6.92 39.21 -31.23
CA ARG A 456 -5.91 39.96 -31.97
C ARG A 456 -4.60 40.03 -31.21
N GLN A 457 -3.49 40.07 -31.92
CA GLN A 457 -2.17 40.31 -31.31
C GLN A 457 -2.03 41.78 -30.88
N ALA A 458 -1.83 42.01 -29.58
CA ALA A 458 -1.62 43.29 -28.96
C ALA A 458 -0.23 43.34 -28.28
N VAL A 459 0.28 44.55 -28.04
CA VAL A 459 1.54 44.75 -27.27
C VAL A 459 1.31 44.24 -25.84
N PHE A 460 2.22 43.44 -25.32
CA PHE A 460 2.16 42.94 -23.94
C PHE A 460 2.77 43.96 -22.98
N ASP A 461 2.01 45.02 -22.75
CA ASP A 461 2.40 46.15 -21.89
C ASP A 461 2.34 45.80 -20.39
N GLY A 462 2.79 46.71 -19.53
CA GLY A 462 2.83 46.49 -18.08
C GLY A 462 1.47 46.16 -17.46
N ARG A 463 0.37 46.74 -17.99
CA ARG A 463 -0.99 46.48 -17.52
C ARG A 463 -1.40 45.03 -17.81
N ARG A 464 -1.19 44.55 -19.02
CA ARG A 464 -1.53 43.20 -19.44
C ARG A 464 -0.65 42.12 -18.75
N LYS A 465 0.65 42.44 -18.57
CA LYS A 465 1.54 41.60 -17.76
C LYS A 465 1.05 41.47 -16.31
N SER A 466 0.62 42.57 -15.71
CA SER A 466 0.07 42.55 -14.35
C SER A 466 -1.24 41.74 -14.26
N GLU A 467 -2.10 41.86 -15.29
CA GLU A 467 -3.32 41.04 -15.37
C GLU A 467 -2.99 39.55 -15.46
N ALA A 468 -2.04 39.13 -16.29
CA ALA A 468 -1.61 37.73 -16.40
C ALA A 468 -1.03 37.21 -15.08
N ARG A 469 -0.17 38.01 -14.41
CA ARG A 469 0.38 37.68 -13.11
C ARG A 469 -0.70 37.55 -12.03
N LEU A 470 -1.71 38.41 -12.03
CA LEU A 470 -2.83 38.37 -11.11
C LEU A 470 -3.62 37.04 -11.29
N LYS A 471 -3.97 36.71 -12.56
CA LYS A 471 -4.67 35.46 -12.88
C LYS A 471 -3.85 34.22 -12.49
N ASN A 472 -2.52 34.25 -12.70
CA ASN A 472 -1.63 33.20 -12.23
C ASN A 472 -1.64 33.09 -10.70
N GLY A 473 -1.59 34.23 -9.99
CA GLY A 473 -1.66 34.28 -8.53
C GLY A 473 -2.98 33.75 -7.99
N GLU A 474 -4.12 34.10 -8.62
CA GLU A 474 -5.44 33.55 -8.27
C GLU A 474 -5.50 32.03 -8.46
N MET A 475 -4.96 31.49 -9.56
CA MET A 475 -4.90 30.05 -9.79
C MET A 475 -3.99 29.36 -8.77
N ALA A 476 -2.83 29.92 -8.48
CA ALA A 476 -1.91 29.39 -7.49
C ALA A 476 -2.49 29.44 -6.06
N ALA A 477 -3.23 30.50 -5.72
CA ALA A 477 -3.95 30.61 -4.44
C ALA A 477 -5.06 29.54 -4.29
N ASN A 478 -5.64 29.10 -5.42
CA ASN A 478 -6.57 27.97 -5.48
C ASN A 478 -5.89 26.61 -5.67
N ALA A 479 -4.60 26.54 -5.31
CA ALA A 479 -3.83 25.30 -5.35
C ALA A 479 -3.67 24.65 -6.74
N LEU A 480 -3.84 25.42 -7.82
CA LEU A 480 -3.66 24.90 -9.16
C LEU A 480 -2.17 24.95 -9.57
N ARG A 481 -1.70 23.88 -10.17
CA ARG A 481 -0.43 23.90 -10.92
C ARG A 481 -0.66 24.62 -12.24
N VAL A 482 0.01 25.74 -12.45
CA VAL A 482 -0.22 26.57 -13.63
C VAL A 482 0.90 26.35 -14.66
N VAL A 483 0.48 26.11 -15.91
CA VAL A 483 1.38 26.08 -17.07
C VAL A 483 0.90 27.11 -18.07
N ALA A 484 1.81 27.95 -18.55
CA ALA A 484 1.53 28.97 -19.57
C ALA A 484 1.94 28.47 -20.96
N VAL A 485 1.29 29.01 -22.01
CA VAL A 485 1.62 28.76 -23.40
C VAL A 485 1.70 30.07 -24.19
N ALA A 486 2.68 30.12 -25.04
CA ALA A 486 2.93 31.24 -25.98
C ALA A 486 3.36 30.67 -27.33
N PHE A 487 3.29 31.49 -28.37
CA PHE A 487 3.69 31.10 -29.69
C PHE A 487 4.41 32.23 -30.42
N ARG A 488 5.07 31.90 -31.53
CA ARG A 488 5.63 32.87 -32.48
C ARG A 488 5.45 32.32 -33.88
N GLU A 489 4.95 33.18 -34.79
CA GLU A 489 4.84 32.92 -36.22
C GLU A 489 6.13 33.30 -36.94
N TRP A 490 6.49 32.52 -37.97
CA TRP A 490 7.67 32.67 -38.77
C TRP A 490 7.27 32.60 -40.25
N ASP A 491 7.75 33.53 -41.06
CA ASP A 491 7.50 33.54 -42.49
C ASP A 491 8.31 32.49 -43.24
N GLU A 492 9.48 32.12 -42.68
CA GLU A 492 10.38 31.06 -43.15
C GLU A 492 10.69 30.09 -42.02
N GLU A 493 11.14 28.86 -42.36
CA GLU A 493 11.57 27.88 -41.39
C GLU A 493 12.71 28.43 -40.52
N PRO A 494 12.64 28.31 -39.16
CA PRO A 494 13.73 28.72 -38.31
C PRO A 494 15.04 27.99 -38.64
N LEU A 495 16.12 28.71 -38.85
CA LEU A 495 17.40 28.12 -39.21
C LEU A 495 18.03 27.27 -38.12
N PHE A 496 17.75 27.60 -36.84
CA PHE A 496 18.28 26.89 -35.68
C PHE A 496 17.19 26.61 -34.64
N PHE A 497 17.10 25.38 -34.22
CA PHE A 497 16.18 24.95 -33.13
C PHE A 497 16.85 25.08 -31.76
N THR A 498 17.17 26.34 -31.39
CA THR A 498 17.80 26.64 -30.09
C THR A 498 16.91 27.52 -29.23
N ALA A 499 17.07 27.45 -27.91
CA ALA A 499 16.32 28.28 -26.97
C ALA A 499 16.57 29.80 -27.23
N ALA A 500 17.78 30.16 -27.59
CA ALA A 500 18.15 31.55 -27.88
C ALA A 500 17.38 32.13 -29.08
N GLU A 501 17.06 31.31 -30.08
CA GLU A 501 16.33 31.70 -31.28
C GLU A 501 14.82 31.66 -31.09
N LEU A 502 14.32 30.53 -30.54
CA LEU A 502 12.89 30.23 -30.49
C LEU A 502 12.16 30.83 -29.28
N GLU A 503 12.85 31.02 -28.14
CA GLU A 503 12.23 31.46 -26.88
C GLU A 503 12.36 32.96 -26.67
N ARG A 504 12.14 33.77 -27.70
CA ARG A 504 12.15 35.24 -27.65
C ARG A 504 11.05 35.87 -28.51
N ASN A 505 10.60 37.04 -28.13
CA ASN A 505 9.56 37.80 -28.84
C ASN A 505 8.26 36.97 -29.00
N LEU A 506 7.88 36.23 -27.97
CA LEU A 506 6.71 35.36 -27.99
C LEU A 506 5.42 36.15 -27.87
N VAL A 507 4.34 35.58 -28.39
CA VAL A 507 2.96 36.03 -28.22
C VAL A 507 2.30 35.20 -27.13
N PHE A 508 2.02 35.76 -25.97
CA PHE A 508 1.32 35.06 -24.88
C PHE A 508 -0.12 34.71 -25.30
N ALA A 509 -0.48 33.43 -25.23
CA ALA A 509 -1.81 32.93 -25.58
C ALA A 509 -2.70 32.70 -24.37
N GLY A 510 -2.18 32.05 -23.33
CA GLY A 510 -2.96 31.73 -22.14
C GLY A 510 -2.24 30.83 -21.14
N MET A 511 -2.97 30.44 -20.13
CA MET A 511 -2.51 29.55 -19.05
C MET A 511 -3.55 28.48 -18.76
N ALA A 512 -3.09 27.29 -18.40
CA ALA A 512 -3.90 26.19 -17.88
C ALA A 512 -3.56 25.94 -16.41
N GLY A 513 -4.55 26.01 -15.56
CA GLY A 513 -4.48 25.60 -14.16
C GLY A 513 -5.02 24.17 -14.00
N MET A 514 -4.25 23.32 -13.36
CA MET A 514 -4.59 21.90 -13.18
C MET A 514 -4.32 21.45 -11.75
N MET A 515 -5.06 20.46 -11.32
CA MET A 515 -4.90 19.81 -10.01
C MET A 515 -5.22 18.34 -10.12
N ASP A 516 -4.84 17.59 -9.11
CA ASP A 516 -5.33 16.23 -8.88
C ASP A 516 -6.65 16.32 -8.11
N PRO A 517 -7.83 16.09 -8.76
CA PRO A 517 -9.10 16.35 -8.14
C PRO A 517 -9.43 15.34 -7.04
N PRO A 518 -10.19 15.73 -6.02
CA PRO A 518 -10.73 14.80 -5.04
C PRO A 518 -11.55 13.69 -5.70
N ARG A 519 -11.57 12.53 -5.09
CA ARG A 519 -12.49 11.46 -5.48
C ARG A 519 -13.92 11.86 -5.11
N PRO A 520 -14.90 11.69 -6.00
CA PRO A 520 -16.29 12.06 -5.71
C PRO A 520 -16.84 11.39 -4.44
N GLU A 521 -16.43 10.15 -4.19
CA GLU A 521 -16.87 9.35 -3.05
C GLU A 521 -16.21 9.77 -1.73
N ALA A 522 -15.04 10.41 -1.78
CA ALA A 522 -14.26 10.75 -0.60
C ALA A 522 -14.97 11.80 0.27
N GLN A 523 -15.64 12.78 -0.32
CA GLN A 523 -16.40 13.78 0.43
C GLN A 523 -17.53 13.13 1.25
N THR A 524 -18.31 12.26 0.63
CA THR A 524 -19.40 11.54 1.33
C THR A 524 -18.83 10.64 2.43
N ALA A 525 -17.71 9.99 2.18
CA ALA A 525 -17.04 9.13 3.17
C ALA A 525 -16.54 9.94 4.39
N VAL A 526 -15.94 11.10 4.16
CA VAL A 526 -15.52 12.04 5.22
C VAL A 526 -16.72 12.46 6.08
N GLU A 527 -17.84 12.81 5.46
CA GLU A 527 -19.07 13.14 6.21
C GLU A 527 -19.58 11.97 7.06
N ILE A 528 -19.53 10.75 6.53
CA ILE A 528 -19.94 9.53 7.26
C ILE A 528 -19.00 9.29 8.45
N CYS A 529 -17.69 9.40 8.26
CA CYS A 529 -16.71 9.30 9.34
C CYS A 529 -17.00 10.31 10.46
N GLN A 530 -17.19 11.57 10.12
CA GLN A 530 -17.49 12.63 11.10
C GLN A 530 -18.80 12.38 11.86
N LYS A 531 -19.85 11.92 11.18
CA LYS A 531 -21.13 11.52 11.82
C LYS A 531 -20.97 10.32 12.74
N ALA A 532 -20.05 9.42 12.45
CA ALA A 532 -19.72 8.27 13.29
C ALA A 532 -18.78 8.62 14.47
N GLY A 533 -18.33 9.87 14.59
CA GLY A 533 -17.37 10.31 15.61
C GLY A 533 -15.91 9.99 15.26
N ILE A 534 -15.64 9.55 14.03
CA ILE A 534 -14.30 9.28 13.53
C ILE A 534 -13.75 10.56 12.92
N ARG A 535 -12.52 10.91 13.26
CA ARG A 535 -11.83 12.10 12.79
C ARG A 535 -10.95 11.82 11.59
N PRO A 536 -11.29 12.27 10.37
CA PRO A 536 -10.38 12.24 9.24
C PRO A 536 -9.34 13.36 9.35
N VAL A 537 -8.08 13.02 9.08
CA VAL A 537 -6.92 13.92 9.10
C VAL A 537 -6.17 13.74 7.79
N MET A 538 -5.87 14.84 7.10
CA MET A 538 -5.08 14.81 5.87
C MET A 538 -3.60 14.97 6.15
N ILE A 539 -2.77 14.08 5.60
CA ILE A 539 -1.32 14.13 5.71
C ILE A 539 -0.74 14.12 4.30
N THR A 540 0.08 15.12 3.92
CA THR A 540 0.57 15.22 2.54
C THR A 540 1.94 15.87 2.42
N GLY A 541 2.68 15.50 1.37
CA GLY A 541 3.92 16.19 0.95
C GLY A 541 3.66 17.52 0.22
N ASP A 542 2.41 17.85 -0.10
CA ASP A 542 2.05 19.08 -0.84
C ASP A 542 2.21 20.34 0.01
N HIS A 543 2.19 21.48 -0.70
CA HIS A 543 2.20 22.80 -0.05
C HIS A 543 0.95 23.03 0.79
N ALA A 544 1.08 23.75 1.91
CA ALA A 544 0.01 23.97 2.89
C ALA A 544 -1.28 24.54 2.25
N LEU A 545 -1.18 25.52 1.37
CA LEU A 545 -2.35 26.11 0.69
C LEU A 545 -3.07 25.10 -0.20
N THR A 546 -2.33 24.22 -0.90
CA THR A 546 -2.90 23.15 -1.73
C THR A 546 -3.63 22.13 -0.87
N ALA A 547 -2.98 21.69 0.21
CA ALA A 547 -3.56 20.72 1.15
C ALA A 547 -4.84 21.28 1.81
N GLN A 548 -4.81 22.53 2.24
CA GLN A 548 -5.93 23.22 2.86
C GLN A 548 -7.13 23.35 1.90
N ALA A 549 -6.89 23.74 0.64
CA ALA A 549 -7.94 23.88 -0.36
C ALA A 549 -8.65 22.54 -0.63
N ILE A 550 -7.89 21.46 -0.82
CA ILE A 550 -8.45 20.12 -1.05
C ILE A 550 -9.16 19.59 0.21
N ALA A 551 -8.57 19.80 1.39
CA ALA A 551 -9.19 19.40 2.65
C ALA A 551 -10.49 20.16 2.93
N ALA A 552 -10.58 21.42 2.54
CA ALA A 552 -11.81 22.22 2.63
C ALA A 552 -12.90 21.69 1.67
N GLU A 553 -12.53 21.34 0.43
CA GLU A 553 -13.44 20.76 -0.55
C GLU A 553 -13.99 19.41 -0.08
N LEU A 554 -13.16 18.59 0.59
CA LEU A 554 -13.55 17.31 1.16
C LEU A 554 -14.31 17.43 2.51
N GLY A 555 -14.36 18.62 3.12
CA GLY A 555 -14.98 18.83 4.42
C GLY A 555 -14.12 18.36 5.62
N ILE A 556 -12.83 18.04 5.39
CA ILE A 556 -11.87 17.70 6.45
C ILE A 556 -11.45 18.96 7.21
N TYR A 557 -11.15 20.05 6.46
CA TYR A 557 -10.76 21.35 7.02
C TYR A 557 -11.95 22.30 7.09
N ARG A 558 -12.09 23.01 8.20
CA ARG A 558 -13.06 24.09 8.41
C ARG A 558 -12.35 25.39 8.76
N ALA A 559 -13.01 26.52 8.51
CA ALA A 559 -12.44 27.81 8.88
C ALA A 559 -12.20 27.88 10.40
N GLY A 560 -10.96 28.04 10.79
CA GLY A 560 -10.51 28.03 12.19
C GLY A 560 -9.72 26.79 12.59
N ASP A 561 -9.72 25.71 11.80
CA ASP A 561 -8.89 24.55 12.07
C ASP A 561 -7.39 24.86 11.85
N THR A 562 -6.54 24.12 12.54
CA THR A 562 -5.07 24.27 12.44
C THR A 562 -4.54 23.47 11.25
N VAL A 563 -3.59 24.09 10.52
CA VAL A 563 -2.75 23.44 9.51
C VAL A 563 -1.30 23.51 9.97
N LEU A 564 -0.62 22.38 10.07
CA LEU A 564 0.80 22.31 10.44
C LEU A 564 1.65 21.89 9.27
N THR A 565 2.82 22.51 9.13
CA THR A 565 3.81 22.20 8.11
C THR A 565 4.93 21.31 8.66
N GLY A 566 5.62 20.55 7.77
CA GLY A 566 6.79 19.77 8.18
C GLY A 566 7.87 20.61 8.86
N GLN A 567 8.05 21.86 8.45
CA GLN A 567 9.02 22.78 9.09
C GLN A 567 8.62 23.13 10.52
N GLU A 568 7.34 23.35 10.82
CA GLU A 568 6.84 23.58 12.16
C GLU A 568 6.96 22.32 13.01
N LEU A 569 6.66 21.14 12.42
CA LEU A 569 6.81 19.84 13.09
C LEU A 569 8.26 19.55 13.50
N GLU A 570 9.26 19.95 12.71
CA GLU A 570 10.67 19.79 13.08
C GLU A 570 11.08 20.63 14.30
N GLN A 571 10.41 21.76 14.52
CA GLN A 571 10.68 22.65 15.64
C GLN A 571 9.89 22.29 16.91
N MET A 572 8.85 21.46 16.79
CA MET A 572 8.02 21.03 17.92
C MET A 572 8.64 19.83 18.65
N SER A 573 8.58 19.85 19.99
CA SER A 573 8.78 18.64 20.79
C SER A 573 7.61 17.66 20.57
N ASP A 574 7.78 16.40 20.96
CA ASP A 574 6.72 15.41 20.83
C ASP A 574 5.51 15.76 21.70
N GLU A 575 5.73 16.32 22.89
CA GLU A 575 4.65 16.77 23.80
C GLU A 575 3.86 17.96 23.20
N ALA A 576 4.56 18.90 22.53
CA ALA A 576 3.90 20.02 21.86
C ALA A 576 3.09 19.53 20.66
N LEU A 577 3.58 18.51 19.94
CA LEU A 577 2.88 17.90 18.83
C LEU A 577 1.61 17.15 19.32
N GLU A 578 1.68 16.43 20.44
CA GLU A 578 0.54 15.75 21.04
C GLU A 578 -0.60 16.75 21.30
N GLN A 579 -0.32 17.88 21.94
CA GLN A 579 -1.33 18.92 22.19
C GLN A 579 -1.85 19.58 20.92
N ALA A 580 -0.97 19.86 19.94
CA ALA A 580 -1.36 20.49 18.67
C ALA A 580 -2.16 19.55 17.76
N ALA A 581 -1.94 18.25 17.86
CA ALA A 581 -2.63 17.24 17.04
C ALA A 581 -4.15 17.23 17.30
N GLU A 582 -4.59 17.57 18.51
CA GLU A 582 -6.03 17.63 18.85
C GLU A 582 -6.81 18.63 17.97
N ASP A 583 -6.21 19.74 17.56
CA ASP A 583 -6.88 20.79 16.77
C ASP A 583 -6.44 20.79 15.30
N CYS A 584 -5.46 19.95 14.93
CA CYS A 584 -4.89 19.92 13.59
C CYS A 584 -5.60 18.91 12.69
N THR A 585 -6.17 19.38 11.59
CA THR A 585 -6.86 18.53 10.59
C THR A 585 -6.04 18.30 9.33
N VAL A 586 -4.97 19.10 9.09
CA VAL A 586 -4.13 19.03 7.90
C VAL A 586 -2.65 19.17 8.27
N PHE A 587 -1.85 18.17 7.85
CA PHE A 587 -0.39 18.21 7.95
C PHE A 587 0.22 18.26 6.54
N ALA A 588 0.92 19.35 6.21
CA ALA A 588 1.42 19.66 4.88
C ALA A 588 2.96 19.64 4.82
N ARG A 589 3.54 19.34 3.65
CA ARG A 589 5.00 19.22 3.45
C ARG A 589 5.70 18.30 4.43
N VAL A 590 5.08 17.18 4.76
CA VAL A 590 5.61 16.25 5.75
C VAL A 590 6.52 15.21 5.11
N SER A 591 7.57 14.84 5.83
CA SER A 591 8.46 13.73 5.52
C SER A 591 7.89 12.39 6.03
N PRO A 592 8.42 11.23 5.59
CA PRO A 592 8.03 9.93 6.16
C PRO A 592 8.19 9.85 7.70
N ALA A 593 9.25 10.45 8.23
CA ALA A 593 9.47 10.50 9.69
C ALA A 593 8.40 11.31 10.41
N HIS A 594 7.95 12.43 9.82
CA HIS A 594 6.85 13.22 10.37
C HIS A 594 5.54 12.43 10.39
N LYS A 595 5.23 11.63 9.35
CA LYS A 595 4.03 10.77 9.32
C LYS A 595 3.99 9.82 10.52
N VAL A 596 5.13 9.22 10.86
CA VAL A 596 5.25 8.34 12.05
C VAL A 596 5.03 9.12 13.35
N ARG A 597 5.59 10.33 13.47
CA ARG A 597 5.42 11.17 14.67
C ARG A 597 3.97 11.58 14.87
N ILE A 598 3.27 11.95 13.79
CA ILE A 598 1.84 12.32 13.82
C ILE A 598 0.99 11.14 14.30
N VAL A 599 1.18 9.94 13.73
CA VAL A 599 0.48 8.73 14.17
C VAL A 599 0.70 8.46 15.65
N LYS A 600 1.96 8.52 16.10
CA LYS A 600 2.32 8.30 17.52
C LYS A 600 1.73 9.36 18.45
N ALA A 601 1.61 10.62 18.01
CA ALA A 601 0.99 11.67 18.80
C ALA A 601 -0.47 11.34 19.13
N PHE A 602 -1.28 10.95 18.13
CA PHE A 602 -2.65 10.49 18.36
C PHE A 602 -2.74 9.24 19.23
N GLN A 603 -1.83 8.27 19.05
CA GLN A 603 -1.80 7.05 19.86
C GLN A 603 -1.49 7.33 21.34
N LYS A 604 -0.61 8.28 21.64
CA LYS A 604 -0.29 8.67 23.02
C LYS A 604 -1.47 9.32 23.75
N GLU A 605 -2.37 9.96 23.01
CA GLU A 605 -3.66 10.44 23.53
C GLU A 605 -4.68 9.32 23.78
N GLY A 606 -4.30 8.07 23.53
CA GLY A 606 -5.15 6.89 23.69
C GLY A 606 -6.10 6.65 22.53
N ARG A 607 -5.93 7.34 21.40
CA ARG A 607 -6.75 7.17 20.19
C ARG A 607 -6.30 5.95 19.39
N VAL A 608 -7.26 5.25 18.83
CA VAL A 608 -7.00 4.17 17.85
C VAL A 608 -6.88 4.79 16.45
N VAL A 609 -5.70 4.66 15.85
CA VAL A 609 -5.32 5.36 14.61
C VAL A 609 -5.26 4.39 13.44
N ALA A 610 -6.05 4.69 12.39
CA ALA A 610 -5.86 4.10 11.06
C ALA A 610 -5.00 5.03 10.19
N MET A 611 -4.04 4.47 9.44
CA MET A 611 -3.21 5.22 8.49
C MET A 611 -3.40 4.65 7.09
N THR A 612 -3.63 5.53 6.09
CA THR A 612 -3.68 5.13 4.69
C THR A 612 -2.50 5.64 3.90
N GLY A 613 -2.05 4.87 2.91
CA GLY A 613 -0.95 5.28 2.03
C GLY A 613 -0.77 4.34 0.84
N ASP A 614 -0.05 4.78 -0.18
CA ASP A 614 0.21 4.01 -1.40
C ASP A 614 1.70 3.86 -1.72
N GLY A 615 2.56 4.70 -1.12
CA GLY A 615 3.96 4.79 -1.45
C GLY A 615 4.92 4.15 -0.44
N VAL A 616 6.17 4.02 -0.85
CA VAL A 616 7.29 3.61 0.02
C VAL A 616 7.42 4.54 1.22
N ASN A 617 7.13 5.83 1.01
CA ASN A 617 7.21 6.87 2.05
C ASN A 617 6.17 6.70 3.17
N ASP A 618 5.10 5.94 2.91
CA ASP A 618 4.02 5.71 3.87
C ASP A 618 4.27 4.46 4.72
N ALA A 619 5.07 3.53 4.24
CA ALA A 619 5.28 2.23 4.86
C ALA A 619 5.65 2.30 6.36
N PRO A 620 6.55 3.20 6.81
CA PRO A 620 6.85 3.33 8.24
C PRO A 620 5.63 3.76 9.07
N ALA A 621 4.80 4.67 8.54
CA ALA A 621 3.61 5.15 9.22
C ALA A 621 2.47 4.11 9.19
N LEU A 622 2.29 3.38 8.08
CA LEU A 622 1.37 2.25 7.98
C LEU A 622 1.67 1.18 9.03
N LYS A 623 2.97 0.87 9.22
CA LYS A 623 3.43 -0.11 10.22
C LYS A 623 3.29 0.38 11.65
N ALA A 624 3.41 1.71 11.89
CA ALA A 624 3.33 2.32 13.22
C ALA A 624 1.89 2.52 13.71
N ALA A 625 0.94 2.66 12.79
CA ALA A 625 -0.49 2.80 13.11
C ALA A 625 -1.07 1.54 13.76
N ASP A 626 -2.20 1.70 14.45
CA ASP A 626 -2.97 0.55 14.97
C ASP A 626 -3.56 -0.28 13.82
N ILE A 627 -3.84 0.40 12.68
CA ILE A 627 -4.25 -0.23 11.42
C ILE A 627 -3.61 0.50 10.25
N GLY A 628 -2.72 -0.17 9.55
CA GLY A 628 -2.21 0.27 8.25
C GLY A 628 -3.12 -0.16 7.12
N CYS A 629 -3.53 0.77 6.24
CA CYS A 629 -4.39 0.53 5.09
C CYS A 629 -3.65 0.92 3.80
N ALA A 630 -3.21 -0.04 3.01
CA ALA A 630 -2.52 0.22 1.74
C ALA A 630 -3.47 0.18 0.54
N MET A 631 -3.15 0.94 -0.50
CA MET A 631 -3.84 0.89 -1.78
C MET A 631 -3.49 -0.40 -2.54
N GLY A 632 -4.47 -1.01 -3.22
CA GLY A 632 -4.32 -2.31 -3.86
C GLY A 632 -3.83 -2.24 -5.30
N LYS A 633 -4.35 -1.30 -6.11
CA LYS A 633 -3.99 -1.12 -7.52
C LYS A 633 -2.73 -0.29 -7.69
N ASN A 634 -2.72 0.91 -7.09
CA ASN A 634 -1.63 1.88 -7.22
C ASN A 634 -0.61 1.78 -6.10
N GLY A 635 -0.92 1.05 -5.01
CA GLY A 635 -0.01 0.89 -3.88
C GLY A 635 1.20 0.04 -4.24
N THR A 636 2.38 0.50 -3.81
CA THR A 636 3.63 -0.26 -3.93
C THR A 636 3.59 -1.52 -3.05
N GLU A 637 4.35 -2.55 -3.42
CA GLU A 637 4.44 -3.77 -2.62
C GLU A 637 5.03 -3.48 -1.22
N VAL A 638 5.87 -2.44 -1.09
CA VAL A 638 6.37 -1.93 0.20
C VAL A 638 5.22 -1.49 1.10
N ALA A 639 4.34 -0.63 0.60
CA ALA A 639 3.16 -0.17 1.35
C ALA A 639 2.23 -1.33 1.71
N LYS A 640 1.94 -2.21 0.74
CA LYS A 640 1.14 -3.43 0.96
C LYS A 640 1.78 -4.35 1.99
N GLY A 641 3.12 -4.48 1.95
CA GLY A 641 3.91 -5.29 2.90
C GLY A 641 3.82 -4.78 4.34
N ALA A 642 3.82 -3.48 4.53
CA ALA A 642 3.76 -2.82 5.83
C ALA A 642 2.33 -2.78 6.42
N ALA A 643 1.30 -2.82 5.56
CA ALA A 643 -0.08 -2.64 5.96
C ALA A 643 -0.74 -3.90 6.55
N ASP A 644 -1.74 -3.70 7.39
CA ASP A 644 -2.60 -4.75 7.93
C ASP A 644 -3.78 -5.05 7.02
N MET A 645 -4.16 -4.10 6.18
CA MET A 645 -5.31 -4.13 5.29
C MET A 645 -4.97 -3.54 3.91
N ILE A 646 -5.52 -4.10 2.84
CA ILE A 646 -5.36 -3.62 1.47
C ILE A 646 -6.72 -3.28 0.87
N LEU A 647 -6.85 -2.08 0.33
CA LEU A 647 -8.04 -1.56 -0.35
C LEU A 647 -7.93 -1.84 -1.85
N MET A 648 -8.61 -2.86 -2.35
CA MET A 648 -8.47 -3.33 -3.73
C MET A 648 -8.98 -2.35 -4.79
N ASP A 649 -9.76 -1.37 -4.42
CA ASP A 649 -10.32 -0.33 -5.28
C ASP A 649 -9.63 1.03 -5.15
N ASP A 650 -8.62 1.13 -4.29
CA ASP A 650 -7.89 2.36 -3.95
C ASP A 650 -8.80 3.49 -3.45
N ASN A 651 -9.89 3.15 -2.79
CA ASN A 651 -10.91 4.11 -2.41
C ASN A 651 -10.99 4.30 -0.89
N PHE A 652 -10.79 5.54 -0.44
CA PHE A 652 -10.97 5.93 0.96
C PHE A 652 -12.36 5.56 1.50
N ALA A 653 -13.40 5.65 0.66
CA ALA A 653 -14.76 5.32 1.06
C ALA A 653 -14.97 3.83 1.44
N THR A 654 -14.03 2.97 1.09
CA THR A 654 -14.07 1.54 1.43
C THR A 654 -13.71 1.28 2.89
N ILE A 655 -12.91 2.16 3.53
CA ILE A 655 -12.57 2.10 4.96
C ILE A 655 -13.81 2.32 5.80
#